data_46f7a2a36b720c4207ff41d1c1d34f58
#
_entry.id   46f7a2a36b720c4207ff41d1c1d34f58
#
_cell.length_a   1.000
_cell.length_b   1.000
_cell.length_c   1.000
_cell.angle_alpha   90.00
_cell.angle_beta   90.00
_cell.angle_gamma   90.00
#
_symmetry.space_group_name_H-M   'P 1'
#
loop_
_entity.id
_entity.type
_entity.pdbx_description
1 polymer ?
#
loop_
_entity_poly.entity_id
_entity_poly.type
_entity_poly.pdbx_seq_one_letter_code
_entity_poly.pdbx_strand_id
1 'polypeptide(L)'
;MAFSLVSSSSEPPCCASECVHHTCASFLLSRPPVSISCFIKKNNVQAIRSAAGRRAISSQFIPSQIEESYKRKKHLQEPIKKLDFVKTLLIDNYDSYTYNIYQALSVVNGVPPVVVRNDDLTWEELCYYLYEENAFDNIVISPGPGSPACPKDIGICLQLLLKCWDIPILGVCLGHQALGFVHGAQVVHAPEPIHGRLSELEHNGCELFHEIPSGRNSGFKVVRYHSLVIDPESLPQELIPIAWTDSAGTLLRSKESNNTNPSEAPTKGSMFADSVSAEVENRSSNLSSHYGPTKRTRVLMGIKHSTRPHYGLQFHPESIATSHGTQIFKNFREITYDYWLRFESSYNRGKYAHSAVNFLYSSQLAREGHGSVNSENNVLNQQNKASSKDGHLMHYTAEIDPSEMSNMVNRNHASIAYKCLKLKWRKFDHFAGQVGGAKNIFCGLFGHHKAENSFWLDSSSTEEGRARFSFMGGRGGSLWKQLSFRLSDQRNGNLQGGGFMSIEDGQGSTKSMFLENGFFDFLNKELQSFRYNEEDFEGLPFDFHGGYIGYIGYDLKLESVDTSNRHKSRTPDACFFFADNLIAIDHLNDDVYILCVHDGSQTMTPWLDDTEEKLMNLKNSMTRELKRQESLAPTFPPLKAGFVSEKSRKQYIDDVNKCLNYIKDGESYELCLTTQIRKTIKELNSLGLYLHLRERNPAPYAAWLNFSNQDLCICCSSPERFLKLDRNGMLEAKPIKGTIARGATKEDDERLKLKLQFSEKDQAENLMIVDLLRNDLGRVCEPGSVHVPRLMDVESYATVHTMVSTIRGKKLSYVSAVDCVKAAFPGGSMTGAPKLRSMELLDSLESCSRGIYSGCIGFFSYDQTFDLNIVIRTVIIHEGEASIGAGGAIVALSNPEDEYEEMILKSQAPAKAVVHFE
;
A
#
# COMPACT_ATOMS: atom_id res chain seq x y z
N MET A 1 22.80 -53.93 -31.79
CA MET A 1 21.57 -54.73 -31.93
C MET A 1 20.47 -53.73 -31.76
N ALA A 2 19.96 -53.06 -32.78
CA ALA A 2 18.97 -53.60 -33.72
C ALA A 2 17.64 -53.88 -32.96
N PHE A 3 16.50 -53.37 -33.25
CA PHE A 3 15.74 -52.85 -34.39
C PHE A 3 14.60 -52.02 -33.80
N SER A 4 14.22 -50.90 -34.30
CA SER A 4 13.51 -50.44 -35.53
C SER A 4 12.00 -50.36 -35.39
N LEU A 5 11.48 -49.13 -35.60
CA LEU A 5 10.58 -48.68 -36.69
C LEU A 5 9.11 -49.08 -36.53
N VAL A 6 8.09 -48.22 -36.77
CA VAL A 6 7.60 -47.50 -37.93
C VAL A 6 6.47 -46.57 -37.48
N SER A 7 6.43 -45.22 -37.65
CA SER A 7 5.80 -44.38 -38.69
C SER A 7 4.27 -44.57 -38.81
N SER A 8 3.45 -43.56 -38.91
CA SER A 8 3.29 -42.53 -39.96
C SER A 8 2.13 -41.56 -39.57
N SER A 9 2.31 -40.25 -39.67
CA SER A 9 1.81 -39.32 -40.69
C SER A 9 0.29 -39.10 -40.67
N SER A 10 -0.21 -37.85 -40.56
CA SER A 10 -0.30 -36.83 -41.60
C SER A 10 -1.04 -35.57 -41.14
N GLU A 11 -0.48 -34.42 -41.41
CA GLU A 11 -1.16 -33.12 -41.56
C GLU A 11 -1.62 -32.92 -43.01
N PRO A 12 -2.16 -31.74 -43.45
CA PRO A 12 -3.15 -30.76 -42.94
C PRO A 12 -4.33 -30.59 -43.94
N PRO A 13 -5.06 -29.50 -44.20
CA PRO A 13 -4.82 -28.05 -44.10
C PRO A 13 -6.02 -27.12 -43.80
N CYS A 14 -5.69 -25.83 -43.52
CA CYS A 14 -6.26 -24.52 -43.82
C CYS A 14 -7.74 -24.35 -44.21
N CYS A 15 -8.46 -23.38 -43.61
CA CYS A 15 -8.86 -22.09 -44.20
C CYS A 15 -10.08 -21.44 -43.45
N ALA A 16 -9.89 -20.20 -43.10
CA ALA A 16 -10.73 -19.02 -43.33
C ALA A 16 -12.14 -18.91 -42.75
N SER A 17 -12.28 -17.79 -41.98
CA SER A 17 -13.39 -16.80 -41.98
C SER A 17 -14.80 -17.25 -41.63
N GLU A 18 -15.39 -16.66 -40.61
CA GLU A 18 -16.45 -15.65 -40.65
C GLU A 18 -17.15 -15.47 -39.29
N CYS A 19 -17.49 -14.23 -39.01
CA CYS A 19 -18.37 -13.77 -37.93
C CYS A 19 -19.73 -14.47 -38.01
N VAL A 20 -20.39 -14.70 -36.88
CA VAL A 20 -21.81 -14.39 -36.67
C VAL A 20 -22.15 -14.43 -35.15
N HIS A 21 -22.91 -13.43 -34.74
CA HIS A 21 -23.67 -13.33 -33.49
C HIS A 21 -24.49 -14.59 -33.17
N HIS A 22 -24.70 -14.94 -31.89
CA HIS A 22 -25.98 -14.96 -31.20
C HIS A 22 -25.95 -15.60 -29.80
N THR A 23 -26.57 -14.87 -28.91
CA THR A 23 -27.57 -15.22 -27.86
C THR A 23 -27.19 -16.12 -26.67
N CYS A 24 -27.50 -15.54 -25.54
CA CYS A 24 -27.76 -16.13 -24.23
C CYS A 24 -28.56 -17.45 -24.29
N ALA A 25 -28.15 -18.39 -23.46
CA ALA A 25 -29.07 -19.34 -22.85
C ALA A 25 -28.61 -19.70 -21.43
N SER A 26 -29.48 -19.41 -20.52
CA SER A 26 -29.54 -19.73 -19.10
C SER A 26 -29.22 -21.20 -18.77
N PHE A 27 -28.40 -21.41 -17.72
CA PHE A 27 -28.57 -22.58 -16.84
C PHE A 27 -28.48 -22.13 -15.37
N LEU A 28 -29.60 -22.20 -14.72
CA LEU A 28 -29.76 -22.25 -13.29
C LEU A 28 -29.19 -23.58 -12.80
N LEU A 29 -28.33 -23.56 -11.76
CA LEU A 29 -28.41 -24.50 -10.65
C LEU A 29 -27.36 -24.17 -9.55
N SER A 30 -27.92 -24.13 -8.33
CA SER A 30 -27.31 -24.35 -7.02
C SER A 30 -26.30 -23.30 -6.48
N ARG A 31 -26.75 -22.58 -5.48
CA ARG A 31 -25.95 -21.87 -4.49
C ARG A 31 -25.10 -22.85 -3.67
N PRO A 32 -23.88 -22.50 -3.37
CA PRO A 32 -23.24 -22.84 -2.13
C PRO A 32 -22.79 -21.62 -1.31
N PRO A 33 -22.25 -21.81 -0.10
CA PRO A 33 -22.53 -21.01 1.06
C PRO A 33 -21.55 -19.87 1.30
N VAL A 34 -21.98 -19.00 2.14
CA VAL A 34 -21.45 -17.78 2.75
C VAL A 34 -19.94 -17.78 2.95
N SER A 35 -19.24 -16.92 2.21
CA SER A 35 -17.80 -16.65 2.38
C SER A 35 -17.56 -15.58 3.45
N ILE A 36 -16.34 -15.57 3.98
CA ILE A 36 -15.79 -14.65 5.02
C ILE A 36 -15.92 -13.15 4.68
N SER A 37 -16.24 -12.78 3.43
CA SER A 37 -16.60 -11.41 3.04
C SER A 37 -17.78 -10.85 3.87
N CYS A 38 -18.59 -11.72 4.45
CA CYS A 38 -19.67 -11.32 5.36
C CYS A 38 -19.19 -10.67 6.67
N PHE A 39 -17.96 -10.96 7.13
CA PHE A 39 -17.49 -10.42 8.42
C PHE A 39 -17.01 -8.97 8.27
N ILE A 40 -16.33 -8.65 7.17
CA ILE A 40 -15.89 -7.26 6.89
C ILE A 40 -17.10 -6.40 6.51
N LYS A 41 -18.03 -6.94 5.71
CA LYS A 41 -19.29 -6.27 5.38
C LYS A 41 -20.16 -5.99 6.62
N LYS A 42 -20.20 -6.94 7.58
CA LYS A 42 -20.91 -6.72 8.87
C LYS A 42 -20.25 -5.62 9.70
N ASN A 43 -18.92 -5.51 9.69
CA ASN A 43 -18.24 -4.47 10.45
C ASN A 43 -18.46 -3.07 9.85
N ASN A 44 -18.47 -2.92 8.54
CA ASN A 44 -18.74 -1.64 7.88
C ASN A 44 -20.22 -1.20 8.06
N VAL A 45 -21.16 -2.12 7.91
CA VAL A 45 -22.57 -1.86 8.21
C VAL A 45 -22.78 -1.52 9.70
N GLN A 46 -22.02 -2.16 10.59
CA GLN A 46 -22.01 -1.76 12.01
C GLN A 46 -21.44 -0.35 12.21
N ALA A 47 -20.41 0.04 11.46
CA ALA A 47 -19.89 1.41 11.51
C ALA A 47 -20.95 2.44 11.08
N ILE A 48 -21.72 2.18 10.02
CA ILE A 48 -22.81 3.04 9.58
C ILE A 48 -23.93 3.05 10.62
N ARG A 49 -24.36 1.86 11.11
CA ARG A 49 -25.35 1.75 12.19
C ARG A 49 -24.88 2.48 13.46
N SER A 50 -23.57 2.43 13.75
CA SER A 50 -22.99 3.13 14.86
C SER A 50 -22.88 4.65 14.68
N ALA A 51 -22.68 5.13 13.45
CA ALA A 51 -22.70 6.56 13.15
C ALA A 51 -24.13 7.15 13.18
N ALA A 52 -25.13 6.38 12.75
CA ALA A 52 -26.52 6.78 12.71
C ALA A 52 -27.27 6.51 14.05
N GLY A 53 -27.00 5.39 14.69
CA GLY A 53 -27.76 4.90 15.87
C GLY A 53 -27.07 5.04 17.22
N ARG A 54 -25.83 5.49 17.31
CA ARG A 54 -25.12 5.51 18.58
C ARG A 54 -25.43 6.71 19.42
N ARG A 55 -26.34 6.49 20.27
CA ARG A 55 -26.37 7.13 21.60
C ARG A 55 -25.61 6.35 22.68
N ALA A 56 -24.97 5.21 22.41
CA ALA A 56 -24.57 4.28 23.48
C ALA A 56 -23.13 3.75 23.56
N ILE A 57 -22.21 3.92 22.59
CA ILE A 57 -20.91 3.22 22.71
C ILE A 57 -19.67 4.11 22.41
N SER A 58 -19.81 5.41 22.23
CA SER A 58 -18.62 6.28 22.19
C SER A 58 -18.75 7.49 23.11
N SER A 59 -19.29 7.27 24.31
CA SER A 59 -19.45 8.33 25.33
C SER A 59 -18.14 8.82 25.95
N GLN A 60 -16.99 8.35 25.51
CA GLN A 60 -15.71 8.79 26.09
C GLN A 60 -14.95 9.82 25.26
N PHE A 61 -15.33 10.12 24.00
CA PHE A 61 -14.61 11.09 23.17
C PHE A 61 -15.48 11.99 22.26
N ILE A 62 -16.78 12.12 22.53
CA ILE A 62 -17.60 13.14 21.90
C ILE A 62 -17.84 14.22 22.98
N PRO A 63 -17.35 15.45 22.80
CA PRO A 63 -17.68 16.52 23.73
C PRO A 63 -19.19 16.65 23.87
N SER A 64 -19.71 16.78 25.10
CA SER A 64 -21.13 16.91 25.44
C SER A 64 -21.90 18.01 24.65
N GLN A 65 -21.19 18.90 23.98
CA GLN A 65 -21.73 19.95 23.10
C GLN A 65 -22.34 19.44 21.79
N ILE A 66 -21.95 18.22 21.33
CA ILE A 66 -22.47 17.66 20.06
C ILE A 66 -23.91 17.17 20.22
N GLU A 67 -24.26 16.59 21.36
CA GLU A 67 -25.64 16.12 21.59
C GLU A 67 -26.63 17.29 21.73
N GLU A 68 -26.23 18.43 22.25
CA GLU A 68 -27.10 19.59 22.36
C GLU A 68 -27.38 20.28 21.02
N SER A 69 -26.42 20.31 20.09
CA SER A 69 -26.63 20.93 18.75
C SER A 69 -27.64 20.17 17.89
N TYR A 70 -27.72 18.85 18.05
CA TYR A 70 -28.69 18.00 17.30
C TYR A 70 -30.11 18.02 17.93
N LYS A 71 -30.22 18.15 19.23
CA LYS A 71 -31.53 18.34 19.91
C LYS A 71 -32.17 19.70 19.57
N ARG A 72 -31.35 20.73 19.28
CA ARG A 72 -31.83 22.06 18.89
C ARG A 72 -32.38 22.16 17.47
N LYS A 73 -32.07 21.27 16.56
CA LYS A 73 -32.70 21.23 15.21
C LYS A 73 -34.21 21.00 15.27
N LYS A 74 -34.77 20.56 16.39
CA LYS A 74 -36.24 20.33 16.57
C LYS A 74 -36.99 21.48 17.23
N HIS A 75 -36.34 22.50 17.79
CA HIS A 75 -36.99 23.62 18.49
C HIS A 75 -36.32 24.97 18.24
N LEU A 76 -36.97 25.81 17.37
CA LEU A 76 -37.19 27.26 17.47
C LEU A 76 -36.06 28.26 17.58
N GLN A 77 -36.03 29.17 16.56
CA GLN A 77 -35.82 30.65 16.70
C GLN A 77 -34.58 31.13 17.51
N GLU A 78 -33.39 30.70 17.16
CA GLU A 78 -32.16 31.45 17.39
C GLU A 78 -31.44 31.69 16.06
N PRO A 79 -30.58 32.75 15.92
CA PRO A 79 -29.81 32.95 14.69
C PRO A 79 -29.02 31.71 14.34
N ILE A 80 -29.13 31.27 13.09
CA ILE A 80 -28.58 30.04 12.56
C ILE A 80 -27.08 30.00 12.88
N LYS A 81 -26.69 29.14 13.82
CA LYS A 81 -25.30 28.92 14.20
C LYS A 81 -24.64 28.06 13.10
N LYS A 82 -23.48 28.48 12.61
CA LYS A 82 -22.67 27.74 11.67
C LYS A 82 -22.51 26.29 12.15
N LEU A 83 -22.67 25.28 11.29
CA LEU A 83 -22.44 23.90 11.64
C LEU A 83 -20.98 23.74 12.10
N ASP A 84 -20.77 23.29 13.32
CA ASP A 84 -19.42 23.04 13.82
C ASP A 84 -18.76 21.86 13.09
N PHE A 85 -19.56 20.92 12.58
CA PHE A 85 -19.14 19.69 11.91
C PHE A 85 -19.95 19.43 10.66
N VAL A 86 -19.34 18.80 9.64
CA VAL A 86 -19.99 18.27 8.46
C VAL A 86 -19.79 16.76 8.38
N LYS A 87 -20.86 15.99 8.36
CA LYS A 87 -20.83 14.55 8.28
C LYS A 87 -20.80 14.12 6.82
N THR A 88 -19.73 13.48 6.41
CA THR A 88 -19.53 13.01 5.04
C THR A 88 -19.66 11.50 4.95
N LEU A 89 -20.37 11.02 3.94
CA LEU A 89 -20.29 9.66 3.43
C LEU A 89 -19.22 9.62 2.33
N LEU A 90 -18.18 8.83 2.51
CA LEU A 90 -17.11 8.62 1.53
C LEU A 90 -17.25 7.23 0.91
N ILE A 91 -17.59 7.19 -0.39
CA ILE A 91 -17.71 5.93 -1.13
C ILE A 91 -16.34 5.55 -1.69
N ASP A 92 -15.84 4.38 -1.33
CA ASP A 92 -14.55 3.83 -1.78
C ASP A 92 -14.75 2.91 -3.00
N ASN A 93 -14.23 3.30 -4.16
CA ASN A 93 -14.21 2.50 -5.38
C ASN A 93 -12.99 1.57 -5.47
N TYR A 94 -12.59 0.98 -4.34
CA TYR A 94 -11.42 0.11 -4.24
C TYR A 94 -10.11 0.80 -4.64
N ASP A 95 -10.03 2.09 -4.34
CA ASP A 95 -8.90 2.92 -4.68
C ASP A 95 -7.80 2.89 -3.62
N SER A 96 -6.59 3.31 -4.00
CA SER A 96 -5.43 3.42 -3.12
C SER A 96 -5.17 4.84 -2.58
N TYR A 97 -6.12 5.76 -2.77
CA TYR A 97 -6.02 7.15 -2.30
C TYR A 97 -7.24 7.61 -1.49
N THR A 98 -8.26 6.77 -1.32
CA THR A 98 -9.49 7.08 -0.56
C THR A 98 -9.20 7.57 0.85
N TYR A 99 -8.25 6.94 1.56
CA TYR A 99 -7.92 7.36 2.92
C TYR A 99 -7.07 8.63 2.99
N ASN A 100 -6.53 9.14 1.87
CA ASN A 100 -6.00 10.50 1.79
C ASN A 100 -7.14 11.53 1.81
N ILE A 101 -8.25 11.24 1.12
CA ILE A 101 -9.50 12.03 1.20
C ILE A 101 -10.06 11.97 2.63
N TYR A 102 -10.10 10.78 3.24
CA TYR A 102 -10.52 10.58 4.64
C TYR A 102 -9.72 11.45 5.60
N GLN A 103 -8.40 11.47 5.52
CA GLN A 103 -7.52 12.28 6.36
C GLN A 103 -7.78 13.78 6.15
N ALA A 104 -7.90 14.24 4.91
CA ALA A 104 -8.16 15.64 4.59
C ALA A 104 -9.53 16.10 5.11
N LEU A 105 -10.59 15.32 4.85
CA LEU A 105 -11.95 15.62 5.29
C LEU A 105 -12.10 15.56 6.80
N SER A 106 -11.39 14.65 7.48
CA SER A 106 -11.41 14.58 8.95
C SER A 106 -10.98 15.90 9.60
N VAL A 107 -9.93 16.51 9.05
CA VAL A 107 -9.41 17.82 9.50
C VAL A 107 -10.36 18.95 9.11
N VAL A 108 -10.81 18.97 7.85
CA VAL A 108 -11.65 20.05 7.31
C VAL A 108 -13.03 20.06 7.96
N ASN A 109 -13.66 18.89 8.12
CA ASN A 109 -15.03 18.77 8.59
C ASN A 109 -15.17 18.72 10.12
N GLY A 110 -14.04 18.54 10.84
CA GLY A 110 -14.02 18.42 12.30
C GLY A 110 -14.50 17.06 12.84
N VAL A 111 -14.93 16.15 11.96
CA VAL A 111 -15.27 14.75 12.26
C VAL A 111 -14.80 13.86 11.11
N PRO A 112 -14.37 12.63 11.40
CA PRO A 112 -14.00 11.68 10.36
C PRO A 112 -15.20 11.29 9.48
N PRO A 113 -15.05 11.19 8.15
CA PRO A 113 -16.07 10.63 7.28
C PRO A 113 -16.32 9.15 7.56
N VAL A 114 -17.50 8.66 7.23
CA VAL A 114 -17.77 7.22 7.21
C VAL A 114 -17.41 6.69 5.83
N VAL A 115 -16.51 5.71 5.78
CA VAL A 115 -16.06 5.08 4.54
C VAL A 115 -16.83 3.78 4.31
N VAL A 116 -17.41 3.63 3.11
CA VAL A 116 -18.06 2.39 2.66
C VAL A 116 -17.59 2.09 1.24
N ARG A 117 -17.44 0.82 0.90
CA ARG A 117 -17.16 0.43 -0.48
C ARG A 117 -18.38 0.58 -1.36
N ASN A 118 -18.18 0.73 -2.65
CA ASN A 118 -19.23 0.96 -3.63
C ASN A 118 -20.22 -0.22 -3.79
N ASP A 119 -19.94 -1.38 -3.19
CA ASP A 119 -20.76 -2.58 -3.17
C ASP A 119 -21.13 -3.08 -1.74
N ASP A 120 -20.80 -2.32 -0.70
CA ASP A 120 -21.10 -2.69 0.70
C ASP A 120 -22.58 -2.52 1.08
N LEU A 121 -23.29 -1.59 0.42
CA LEU A 121 -24.67 -1.25 0.73
C LEU A 121 -25.58 -1.43 -0.48
N THR A 122 -26.79 -1.90 -0.22
CA THR A 122 -27.89 -1.82 -1.19
C THR A 122 -28.42 -0.39 -1.29
N TRP A 123 -29.16 -0.09 -2.37
CA TRP A 123 -29.80 1.21 -2.54
C TRP A 123 -30.78 1.53 -1.41
N GLU A 124 -31.54 0.54 -0.94
CA GLU A 124 -32.52 0.68 0.13
C GLU A 124 -31.85 1.01 1.47
N GLU A 125 -30.77 0.32 1.81
CA GLU A 125 -29.97 0.62 3.03
C GLU A 125 -29.38 2.02 2.96
N LEU A 126 -28.85 2.41 1.81
CA LEU A 126 -28.28 3.74 1.61
C LEU A 126 -29.35 4.84 1.75
N CYS A 127 -30.52 4.68 1.11
CA CYS A 127 -31.65 5.61 1.25
C CYS A 127 -32.09 5.77 2.71
N TYR A 128 -32.14 4.67 3.47
CA TYR A 128 -32.46 4.73 4.89
C TYR A 128 -31.49 5.66 5.65
N TYR A 129 -30.18 5.50 5.46
CA TYR A 129 -29.19 6.36 6.12
C TYR A 129 -29.22 7.82 5.63
N LEU A 130 -29.46 8.04 4.34
CA LEU A 130 -29.48 9.39 3.77
C LEU A 130 -30.74 10.19 4.14
N TYR A 131 -31.93 9.55 4.07
CA TYR A 131 -33.21 10.27 4.14
C TYR A 131 -34.02 10.01 5.42
N GLU A 132 -33.93 8.80 5.99
CA GLU A 132 -34.65 8.49 7.23
C GLU A 132 -33.81 8.87 8.47
N GLU A 133 -32.57 8.45 8.52
CA GLU A 133 -31.65 8.75 9.62
C GLU A 133 -31.02 10.14 9.51
N ASN A 134 -30.99 10.74 8.31
CA ASN A 134 -30.25 11.99 8.03
C ASN A 134 -28.82 11.93 8.57
N ALA A 135 -28.14 10.80 8.29
CA ALA A 135 -26.84 10.49 8.87
C ALA A 135 -25.70 11.32 8.29
N PHE A 136 -25.87 11.86 7.08
CA PHE A 136 -24.82 12.55 6.33
C PHE A 136 -25.29 13.89 5.75
N ASP A 137 -24.39 14.86 5.72
CA ASP A 137 -24.65 16.20 5.18
C ASP A 137 -24.20 16.31 3.71
N ASN A 138 -23.23 15.50 3.28
CA ASN A 138 -22.76 15.39 1.91
C ASN A 138 -22.15 14.02 1.60
N ILE A 139 -21.85 13.81 0.31
CA ILE A 139 -21.25 12.57 -0.19
C ILE A 139 -19.99 12.91 -0.99
N VAL A 140 -18.93 12.13 -0.79
CA VAL A 140 -17.74 12.17 -1.66
C VAL A 140 -17.57 10.80 -2.30
N ILE A 141 -17.41 10.76 -3.62
CA ILE A 141 -17.15 9.55 -4.40
C ILE A 141 -15.67 9.54 -4.76
N SER A 142 -14.96 8.51 -4.31
CA SER A 142 -13.51 8.39 -4.46
C SER A 142 -13.07 8.17 -5.91
N PRO A 143 -11.76 8.34 -6.20
CA PRO A 143 -11.13 7.71 -7.36
C PRO A 143 -11.33 6.19 -7.37
N GLY A 144 -10.89 5.54 -8.46
CA GLY A 144 -10.89 4.09 -8.57
C GLY A 144 -10.33 3.61 -9.91
N PRO A 145 -9.96 2.32 -10.03
CA PRO A 145 -9.58 1.71 -11.29
C PRO A 145 -10.78 1.48 -12.20
N GLY A 146 -10.51 1.29 -13.50
CA GLY A 146 -11.51 0.92 -14.49
C GLY A 146 -12.30 2.09 -15.06
N SER A 147 -13.60 1.87 -15.31
CA SER A 147 -14.45 2.80 -16.04
C SER A 147 -15.86 2.90 -15.43
N PRO A 148 -16.52 4.07 -15.43
CA PRO A 148 -17.89 4.20 -14.96
C PRO A 148 -18.91 3.43 -15.83
N ALA A 149 -18.52 2.99 -17.03
CA ALA A 149 -19.35 2.13 -17.87
C ALA A 149 -19.38 0.67 -17.39
N CYS A 150 -18.46 0.27 -16.50
CA CYS A 150 -18.41 -1.06 -15.91
C CYS A 150 -19.12 -1.06 -14.53
N PRO A 151 -20.27 -1.74 -14.35
CA PRO A 151 -21.01 -1.74 -13.08
C PRO A 151 -20.19 -2.28 -11.89
N LYS A 152 -19.19 -3.11 -12.13
CA LYS A 152 -18.32 -3.64 -11.06
C LYS A 152 -17.34 -2.59 -10.52
N ASP A 153 -16.91 -1.67 -11.36
CA ASP A 153 -15.91 -0.67 -11.00
C ASP A 153 -16.53 0.48 -10.20
N ILE A 154 -17.82 0.80 -10.46
CA ILE A 154 -18.50 1.98 -9.93
C ILE A 154 -19.64 1.67 -8.94
N GLY A 155 -20.17 0.45 -8.96
CA GLY A 155 -21.18 -0.01 -8.00
C GLY A 155 -22.38 0.92 -7.85
N ILE A 156 -22.72 1.27 -6.60
CA ILE A 156 -23.88 2.09 -6.24
C ILE A 156 -23.76 3.56 -6.66
N CYS A 157 -22.57 4.04 -7.05
CA CYS A 157 -22.31 5.46 -7.31
C CYS A 157 -23.17 6.03 -8.45
N LEU A 158 -23.48 5.22 -9.50
CA LEU A 158 -24.36 5.67 -10.59
C LEU A 158 -25.77 5.97 -10.08
N GLN A 159 -26.31 5.12 -9.19
CA GLN A 159 -27.63 5.35 -8.59
C GLN A 159 -27.63 6.57 -7.69
N LEU A 160 -26.55 6.78 -6.91
CA LEU A 160 -26.37 7.98 -6.10
C LEU A 160 -26.44 9.26 -6.94
N LEU A 161 -25.64 9.34 -8.00
CA LEU A 161 -25.57 10.52 -8.87
C LEU A 161 -26.87 10.78 -9.61
N LEU A 162 -27.64 9.77 -9.95
CA LEU A 162 -28.94 9.91 -10.62
C LEU A 162 -30.05 10.31 -9.66
N LYS A 163 -30.11 9.69 -8.48
CA LYS A 163 -31.27 9.75 -7.59
C LYS A 163 -31.14 10.71 -6.42
N CYS A 164 -29.94 10.97 -5.92
CA CYS A 164 -29.68 11.92 -4.82
C CYS A 164 -29.43 13.32 -5.37
N TRP A 165 -30.44 13.96 -5.92
CA TRP A 165 -30.35 15.28 -6.56
C TRP A 165 -30.37 16.45 -5.56
N ASP A 166 -30.66 16.18 -4.28
CA ASP A 166 -30.85 17.11 -3.17
C ASP A 166 -29.77 17.02 -2.07
N ILE A 167 -28.67 16.30 -2.34
CA ILE A 167 -27.54 16.18 -1.43
C ILE A 167 -26.28 16.66 -2.16
N PRO A 168 -25.42 17.51 -1.55
CA PRO A 168 -24.13 17.87 -2.13
C PRO A 168 -23.24 16.66 -2.38
N ILE A 169 -22.74 16.51 -3.62
CA ILE A 169 -21.85 15.40 -4.03
C ILE A 169 -20.61 15.97 -4.69
N LEU A 170 -19.44 15.45 -4.29
CA LEU A 170 -18.15 15.67 -4.94
C LEU A 170 -17.60 14.35 -5.47
N GLY A 171 -17.48 14.21 -6.80
CA GLY A 171 -16.81 13.07 -7.44
C GLY A 171 -15.36 13.38 -7.76
N VAL A 172 -14.42 12.52 -7.38
CA VAL A 172 -13.00 12.65 -7.68
C VAL A 172 -12.59 11.57 -8.68
N CYS A 173 -11.92 11.94 -9.76
CA CYS A 173 -11.39 11.11 -10.83
C CYS A 173 -12.47 10.15 -11.41
N LEU A 174 -12.55 8.88 -11.02
CA LEU A 174 -13.62 7.97 -11.42
C LEU A 174 -15.01 8.52 -11.03
N GLY A 175 -15.15 9.13 -9.84
CA GLY A 175 -16.39 9.79 -9.42
C GLY A 175 -16.78 10.98 -10.31
N HIS A 176 -15.81 11.74 -10.84
CA HIS A 176 -16.02 12.80 -11.84
C HIS A 176 -16.49 12.20 -13.18
N GLN A 177 -15.84 11.14 -13.64
CA GLN A 177 -16.22 10.44 -14.86
C GLN A 177 -17.62 9.84 -14.75
N ALA A 178 -17.97 9.29 -13.57
CA ALA A 178 -19.31 8.77 -13.29
C ALA A 178 -20.38 9.88 -13.36
N LEU A 179 -20.09 11.09 -12.83
CA LEU A 179 -21.00 12.24 -12.94
C LEU A 179 -21.25 12.62 -14.40
N GLY A 180 -20.22 12.65 -15.24
CA GLY A 180 -20.38 12.87 -16.68
C GLY A 180 -21.17 11.76 -17.34
N PHE A 181 -20.82 10.51 -17.08
CA PHE A 181 -21.41 9.33 -17.69
C PHE A 181 -22.92 9.19 -17.45
N VAL A 182 -23.39 9.40 -16.21
CA VAL A 182 -24.83 9.29 -15.88
C VAL A 182 -25.69 10.34 -16.56
N HIS A 183 -25.11 11.45 -16.99
CA HIS A 183 -25.75 12.53 -17.74
C HIS A 183 -25.55 12.40 -19.26
N GLY A 184 -24.89 11.33 -19.73
CA GLY A 184 -24.75 11.01 -21.17
C GLY A 184 -23.45 11.50 -21.80
N ALA A 185 -22.51 12.08 -21.04
CA ALA A 185 -21.19 12.38 -21.55
C ALA A 185 -20.38 11.09 -21.82
N GLN A 186 -19.55 11.13 -22.87
CA GLN A 186 -18.69 10.00 -23.22
C GLN A 186 -17.39 10.04 -22.44
N VAL A 187 -16.98 8.89 -21.89
CA VAL A 187 -15.68 8.70 -21.28
C VAL A 187 -14.77 7.99 -22.29
N VAL A 188 -13.67 8.64 -22.64
CA VAL A 188 -12.74 8.24 -23.69
C VAL A 188 -11.31 8.17 -23.17
N HIS A 189 -10.41 7.53 -23.91
CA HIS A 189 -8.98 7.55 -23.57
C HIS A 189 -8.45 8.98 -23.63
N ALA A 190 -7.66 9.36 -22.62
CA ALA A 190 -6.93 10.62 -22.62
C ALA A 190 -5.95 10.67 -23.80
N PRO A 191 -5.59 11.84 -24.30
CA PRO A 191 -4.58 11.97 -25.35
C PRO A 191 -3.25 11.28 -25.03
N GLU A 192 -2.90 11.24 -23.74
CA GLU A 192 -1.83 10.43 -23.14
C GLU A 192 -2.23 10.00 -21.73
N PRO A 193 -1.90 8.79 -21.27
CA PRO A 193 -2.01 8.41 -19.87
C PRO A 193 -1.06 9.24 -19.02
N ILE A 194 -1.58 9.82 -17.93
CA ILE A 194 -0.79 10.64 -17.01
C ILE A 194 -0.97 10.14 -15.59
N HIS A 195 0.13 9.68 -14.97
CA HIS A 195 0.13 9.16 -13.61
C HIS A 195 1.28 9.78 -12.82
N GLY A 196 0.98 10.43 -11.69
CA GLY A 196 1.94 11.04 -10.79
C GLY A 196 2.59 12.33 -11.30
N ARG A 197 2.05 12.93 -12.35
CA ARG A 197 2.61 14.15 -12.96
C ARG A 197 1.79 15.38 -12.62
N LEU A 198 2.48 16.51 -12.45
CA LEU A 198 1.88 17.81 -12.16
C LEU A 198 1.46 18.52 -13.45
N SER A 199 0.27 19.10 -13.41
CA SER A 199 -0.25 19.96 -14.50
C SER A 199 -0.78 21.28 -13.94
N GLU A 200 -0.56 22.37 -14.64
CA GLU A 200 -1.16 23.66 -14.30
C GLU A 200 -2.64 23.65 -14.66
N LEU A 201 -3.48 24.21 -13.80
CA LEU A 201 -4.92 24.23 -13.94
C LEU A 201 -5.45 25.65 -14.21
N GLU A 202 -6.37 25.74 -15.18
CA GLU A 202 -7.20 26.91 -15.44
C GLU A 202 -8.63 26.61 -15.02
N HIS A 203 -9.30 27.51 -14.27
CA HIS A 203 -10.67 27.34 -13.83
C HIS A 203 -11.48 28.63 -13.95
N ASN A 204 -12.80 28.51 -13.94
CA ASN A 204 -13.74 29.63 -14.14
C ASN A 204 -14.06 30.42 -12.86
N GLY A 205 -13.45 30.09 -11.71
CA GLY A 205 -13.65 30.80 -10.45
C GLY A 205 -14.96 30.45 -9.73
N CYS A 206 -15.58 29.28 -10.01
CA CYS A 206 -16.78 28.87 -9.29
C CYS A 206 -16.50 28.63 -7.78
N GLU A 207 -17.56 28.39 -7.01
CA GLU A 207 -17.53 28.28 -5.55
C GLU A 207 -16.50 27.25 -5.06
N LEU A 208 -16.30 26.16 -5.82
CA LEU A 208 -15.34 25.09 -5.48
C LEU A 208 -13.87 25.59 -5.57
N PHE A 209 -13.61 26.59 -6.38
CA PHE A 209 -12.28 27.20 -6.55
C PHE A 209 -12.14 28.57 -5.89
N HIS A 210 -13.00 28.90 -4.92
CA HIS A 210 -12.90 30.14 -4.15
C HIS A 210 -11.53 30.25 -3.46
N GLU A 211 -10.88 31.42 -3.58
CA GLU A 211 -9.53 31.73 -3.08
C GLU A 211 -8.40 30.87 -3.68
N ILE A 212 -8.62 30.24 -4.83
CA ILE A 212 -7.59 29.48 -5.55
C ILE A 212 -7.19 30.25 -6.81
N PRO A 213 -5.90 30.46 -7.07
CA PRO A 213 -5.45 31.16 -8.28
C PRO A 213 -5.69 30.30 -9.53
N SER A 214 -5.94 30.97 -10.69
CA SER A 214 -6.26 30.29 -11.96
C SER A 214 -5.29 30.63 -13.06
N GLY A 215 -4.99 29.66 -13.92
CA GLY A 215 -4.26 29.87 -15.17
C GLY A 215 -2.78 29.56 -15.08
N ARG A 216 -2.10 29.75 -16.22
CA ARG A 216 -0.66 29.49 -16.35
C ARG A 216 0.16 30.41 -15.46
N ASN A 217 1.20 29.86 -14.85
CA ASN A 217 2.09 30.55 -13.92
C ASN A 217 1.38 31.07 -12.65
N SER A 218 0.14 30.62 -12.36
CA SER A 218 -0.57 30.97 -11.12
C SER A 218 -0.01 30.25 -9.89
N GLY A 219 0.77 29.20 -10.09
CA GLY A 219 1.24 28.30 -9.04
C GLY A 219 0.23 27.21 -8.67
N PHE A 220 -0.97 27.21 -9.24
CA PHE A 220 -1.95 26.14 -9.02
C PHE A 220 -1.61 24.94 -9.90
N LYS A 221 -0.90 23.97 -9.32
CA LYS A 221 -0.53 22.69 -9.92
C LYS A 221 -1.28 21.56 -9.26
N VAL A 222 -1.80 20.66 -10.09
CA VAL A 222 -2.58 19.50 -9.64
C VAL A 222 -1.95 18.19 -10.10
N VAL A 223 -2.08 17.16 -9.29
CA VAL A 223 -1.63 15.81 -9.63
C VAL A 223 -2.70 15.09 -10.42
N ARG A 224 -2.27 14.38 -11.46
CA ARG A 224 -3.14 13.58 -12.33
C ARG A 224 -2.75 12.10 -12.22
N TYR A 225 -3.78 11.23 -12.09
CA TYR A 225 -3.67 9.76 -12.09
C TYR A 225 -4.78 9.18 -12.94
N HIS A 226 -4.72 9.40 -14.27
CA HIS A 226 -5.80 8.92 -15.15
C HIS A 226 -5.35 8.62 -16.58
N SER A 227 -5.98 7.60 -17.15
CA SER A 227 -5.88 7.23 -18.58
C SER A 227 -7.17 7.56 -19.35
N LEU A 228 -8.28 7.74 -18.62
CA LEU A 228 -9.59 8.07 -19.18
C LEU A 228 -10.00 9.50 -18.80
N VAL A 229 -10.77 10.14 -19.66
CA VAL A 229 -11.30 11.50 -19.49
C VAL A 229 -12.70 11.62 -20.09
N ILE A 230 -13.46 12.61 -19.64
CA ILE A 230 -14.71 12.98 -20.30
C ILE A 230 -14.38 13.73 -21.61
N ASP A 231 -15.01 13.32 -22.70
CA ASP A 231 -14.94 14.05 -23.96
C ASP A 231 -15.72 15.38 -23.86
N PRO A 232 -15.05 16.53 -23.95
CA PRO A 232 -15.70 17.83 -23.82
C PRO A 232 -16.80 18.09 -24.87
N GLU A 233 -16.69 17.49 -26.07
CA GLU A 233 -17.66 17.68 -27.14
C GLU A 233 -18.96 16.90 -26.89
N SER A 234 -18.93 15.88 -26.03
CA SER A 234 -20.09 15.08 -25.64
C SER A 234 -20.84 15.63 -24.42
N LEU A 235 -20.37 16.75 -23.84
CA LEU A 235 -20.91 17.25 -22.57
C LEU A 235 -22.34 17.76 -22.73
N PRO A 236 -23.34 17.22 -21.99
CA PRO A 236 -24.72 17.68 -22.06
C PRO A 236 -24.90 19.08 -21.43
N GLN A 237 -25.98 19.78 -21.79
CA GLN A 237 -26.24 21.16 -21.34
C GLN A 237 -26.39 21.31 -19.81
N GLU A 238 -26.76 20.23 -19.13
CA GLU A 238 -26.88 20.22 -17.66
C GLU A 238 -25.52 20.25 -16.95
N LEU A 239 -24.43 19.88 -17.61
CA LEU A 239 -23.10 19.87 -17.04
C LEU A 239 -22.28 21.05 -17.53
N ILE A 240 -21.81 21.84 -16.58
CA ILE A 240 -21.01 23.05 -16.83
C ILE A 240 -19.55 22.72 -16.61
N PRO A 241 -18.67 22.91 -17.61
CA PRO A 241 -17.24 22.75 -17.42
C PRO A 241 -16.70 23.88 -16.54
N ILE A 242 -15.88 23.51 -15.53
CA ILE A 242 -15.37 24.47 -14.54
C ILE A 242 -13.84 24.55 -14.48
N ALA A 243 -13.11 23.54 -15.00
CA ALA A 243 -11.66 23.51 -14.95
C ALA A 243 -11.06 22.78 -16.17
N TRP A 244 -9.85 23.19 -16.57
CA TRP A 244 -9.15 22.71 -17.76
C TRP A 244 -7.63 22.66 -17.53
N THR A 245 -6.96 21.78 -18.28
CA THR A 245 -5.50 21.81 -18.45
C THR A 245 -5.13 21.58 -19.91
N ASP A 246 -3.93 21.98 -20.32
CA ASP A 246 -3.40 21.66 -21.63
C ASP A 246 -2.80 20.24 -21.65
N SER A 247 -3.03 19.49 -22.73
CA SER A 247 -2.24 18.31 -23.04
C SER A 247 -0.83 18.77 -23.46
N ALA A 248 0.20 18.29 -22.78
CA ALA A 248 1.58 18.48 -23.22
C ALA A 248 1.79 17.61 -24.46
N GLY A 249 1.74 18.22 -25.64
CA GLY A 249 2.05 17.53 -26.89
C GLY A 249 3.45 16.94 -26.80
N THR A 250 3.55 15.63 -26.78
CA THR A 250 4.80 14.90 -26.92
C THR A 250 5.38 15.27 -28.28
N LEU A 251 6.51 15.97 -28.31
CA LEU A 251 7.32 16.14 -29.49
C LEU A 251 7.81 14.74 -29.91
N LEU A 252 6.99 14.03 -30.68
CA LEU A 252 7.42 12.86 -31.41
C LEU A 252 8.50 13.31 -32.40
N ARG A 253 9.76 13.12 -32.01
CA ARG A 253 10.87 13.11 -32.98
C ARG A 253 10.62 11.94 -33.89
N SER A 254 10.00 12.17 -35.02
CA SER A 254 10.05 11.29 -36.17
C SER A 254 11.53 11.16 -36.58
N LYS A 255 12.13 10.01 -36.28
CA LYS A 255 13.36 9.57 -36.93
C LYS A 255 13.02 9.25 -38.36
N GLU A 256 13.16 10.24 -39.23
CA GLU A 256 13.27 9.99 -40.66
C GLU A 256 14.58 9.22 -40.90
N SER A 257 14.41 8.00 -41.37
CA SER A 257 15.47 7.14 -41.88
C SER A 257 16.06 7.77 -43.15
N ASN A 258 17.20 8.43 -43.07
CA ASN A 258 18.01 8.71 -44.22
C ASN A 258 19.11 7.61 -44.33
N ASN A 259 18.84 6.68 -45.25
CA ASN A 259 19.87 5.84 -45.90
C ASN A 259 20.83 6.74 -46.65
N THR A 260 22.07 6.84 -46.23
CA THR A 260 23.24 7.08 -47.13
C THR A 260 24.46 6.37 -46.54
N ASN A 261 25.09 5.60 -47.40
CA ASN A 261 26.27 4.78 -47.18
C ASN A 261 27.53 5.55 -46.72
N PRO A 262 28.49 4.90 -46.06
CA PRO A 262 29.70 5.51 -45.55
C PRO A 262 30.84 5.46 -46.55
N SER A 263 31.58 6.57 -46.71
CA SER A 263 32.96 6.53 -47.16
C SER A 263 33.79 7.67 -46.58
N GLU A 264 34.95 7.24 -46.02
CA GLU A 264 36.21 7.94 -45.82
C GLU A 264 36.38 8.91 -44.63
N ALA A 265 37.24 8.45 -43.72
CA ALA A 265 38.01 9.30 -42.81
C ALA A 265 39.12 10.06 -43.60
N PRO A 266 39.70 11.18 -43.15
CA PRO A 266 40.85 11.07 -42.27
C PRO A 266 41.11 12.17 -41.20
N THR A 267 41.84 11.74 -40.20
CA THR A 267 42.94 12.35 -39.40
C THR A 267 42.95 13.81 -38.89
N LYS A 268 43.14 13.84 -37.53
CA LYS A 268 44.10 14.67 -36.75
C LYS A 268 44.11 16.20 -36.83
N GLY A 269 44.07 16.78 -35.62
CA GLY A 269 44.76 18.02 -35.28
C GLY A 269 44.13 18.91 -34.25
N SER A 270 44.52 18.70 -33.00
CA SER A 270 45.14 19.61 -32.04
C SER A 270 44.55 21.00 -31.76
N MET A 271 44.23 21.22 -30.52
CA MET A 271 44.72 22.28 -29.60
C MET A 271 44.02 23.66 -29.53
N PHE A 272 43.87 24.09 -28.25
CA PHE A 272 43.79 25.45 -27.63
C PHE A 272 42.48 26.18 -27.63
N ALA A 273 41.87 26.29 -26.51
CA ALA A 273 41.94 27.28 -25.40
C ALA A 273 41.36 28.69 -25.76
N ASP A 274 40.63 29.18 -24.85
CA ASP A 274 40.41 30.49 -24.31
C ASP A 274 39.09 31.22 -24.60
N SER A 275 38.34 31.32 -23.55
CA SER A 275 37.82 32.52 -22.85
C SER A 275 36.99 33.59 -23.54
N VAL A 276 35.98 34.06 -22.78
CA VAL A 276 35.50 35.41 -22.52
C VAL A 276 34.17 35.84 -23.18
N SER A 277 33.19 36.00 -22.31
CA SER A 277 32.20 37.08 -22.13
C SER A 277 31.39 37.67 -23.28
N ALA A 278 30.08 37.67 -23.02
CA ALA A 278 29.06 38.72 -23.16
C ALA A 278 29.05 39.59 -24.44
N GLU A 279 27.90 39.63 -25.12
CA GLU A 279 26.99 40.77 -25.21
C GLU A 279 25.81 40.50 -26.14
N VAL A 280 24.74 41.13 -25.76
CA VAL A 280 23.44 41.23 -26.45
C VAL A 280 23.57 42.00 -27.73
N GLU A 281 22.93 41.61 -28.84
CA GLU A 281 22.12 42.52 -29.65
C GLU A 281 21.31 41.83 -30.74
N ASN A 282 20.11 42.35 -30.90
CA ASN A 282 19.08 42.06 -31.89
C ASN A 282 19.56 42.08 -33.34
N ARG A 283 19.16 41.07 -34.13
CA ARG A 283 18.79 41.30 -35.55
C ARG A 283 17.70 40.31 -35.97
N SER A 284 16.55 40.91 -36.24
CA SER A 284 15.44 40.30 -36.99
C SER A 284 15.86 40.05 -38.44
N SER A 285 15.70 38.83 -38.93
CA SER A 285 15.52 38.57 -40.34
C SER A 285 14.60 37.35 -40.53
N ASN A 286 13.53 37.61 -41.24
CA ASN A 286 12.47 36.72 -41.67
C ASN A 286 12.99 35.45 -42.37
N LEU A 287 12.62 34.29 -41.80
CA LEU A 287 12.41 33.06 -42.57
C LEU A 287 11.08 32.46 -42.09
N SER A 288 10.05 32.68 -42.90
CA SER A 288 8.76 32.05 -42.77
C SER A 288 8.88 30.57 -43.12
N SER A 289 8.98 29.72 -42.12
CA SER A 289 8.67 28.28 -42.25
C SER A 289 7.24 28.07 -41.77
N HIS A 290 6.39 27.67 -42.70
CA HIS A 290 5.03 27.20 -42.44
C HIS A 290 5.06 25.95 -41.53
N TYR A 291 5.06 26.13 -40.19
CA TYR A 291 4.54 25.19 -39.24
C TYR A 291 3.22 25.79 -38.73
N GLY A 292 2.12 25.14 -39.13
CA GLY A 292 0.80 25.45 -38.57
C GLY A 292 0.84 25.27 -37.05
N PRO A 293 0.05 26.04 -36.29
CA PRO A 293 -0.01 25.90 -34.85
C PRO A 293 -0.50 24.47 -34.55
N THR A 294 0.33 23.65 -33.92
CA THR A 294 -0.11 22.40 -33.31
C THR A 294 -1.27 22.70 -32.38
N LYS A 295 -2.47 22.26 -32.76
CA LYS A 295 -3.69 22.44 -31.99
C LYS A 295 -3.49 21.78 -30.62
N ARG A 296 -3.19 22.57 -29.60
CA ARG A 296 -3.07 22.06 -28.22
C ARG A 296 -4.44 21.55 -27.81
N THR A 297 -4.52 20.29 -27.47
CA THR A 297 -5.77 19.67 -27.01
C THR A 297 -5.98 20.07 -25.56
N ARG A 298 -7.08 20.72 -25.22
CA ARG A 298 -7.47 21.01 -23.83
C ARG A 298 -8.17 19.79 -23.24
N VAL A 299 -7.80 19.43 -22.03
CA VAL A 299 -8.39 18.33 -21.28
C VAL A 299 -9.31 18.90 -20.20
N LEU A 300 -10.53 18.39 -20.13
CA LEU A 300 -11.52 18.76 -19.13
C LEU A 300 -11.13 18.19 -17.76
N MET A 301 -11.00 19.06 -16.78
CA MET A 301 -10.50 18.71 -15.44
C MET A 301 -11.52 18.93 -14.32
N GLY A 302 -12.67 19.53 -14.64
CA GLY A 302 -13.73 19.72 -13.67
C GLY A 302 -15.06 20.06 -14.31
N ILE A 303 -16.16 19.54 -13.74
CA ILE A 303 -17.54 19.81 -14.11
C ILE A 303 -18.38 20.11 -12.89
N LYS A 304 -19.48 20.83 -13.07
CA LYS A 304 -20.56 20.92 -12.08
C LYS A 304 -21.92 20.80 -12.77
N HIS A 305 -22.90 20.28 -12.04
CA HIS A 305 -24.27 20.27 -12.54
C HIS A 305 -24.89 21.66 -12.43
N SER A 306 -25.69 22.06 -13.41
CA SER A 306 -26.27 23.41 -13.50
C SER A 306 -27.29 23.73 -12.39
N THR A 307 -28.02 22.75 -11.87
CA THR A 307 -29.08 22.91 -10.88
C THR A 307 -28.91 22.07 -9.63
N ARG A 308 -28.21 20.93 -9.69
CA ARG A 308 -27.93 20.07 -8.54
C ARG A 308 -26.61 20.48 -7.88
N PRO A 309 -26.42 20.24 -6.56
CA PRO A 309 -25.18 20.55 -5.88
C PRO A 309 -24.11 19.48 -6.12
N HIS A 310 -23.92 19.08 -7.39
CA HIS A 310 -22.98 18.03 -7.78
C HIS A 310 -21.78 18.62 -8.49
N TYR A 311 -20.59 18.23 -8.06
CA TYR A 311 -19.30 18.67 -8.56
C TYR A 311 -18.43 17.46 -8.89
N GLY A 312 -17.58 17.57 -9.89
CA GLY A 312 -16.63 16.55 -10.25
C GLY A 312 -15.27 17.13 -10.62
N LEU A 313 -14.19 16.50 -10.15
CA LEU A 313 -12.80 16.86 -10.42
C LEU A 313 -12.06 15.66 -10.99
N GLN A 314 -11.42 15.80 -12.15
CA GLN A 314 -10.64 14.73 -12.78
C GLN A 314 -9.29 14.51 -12.10
N PHE A 315 -8.71 15.54 -11.50
CA PHE A 315 -7.45 15.51 -10.76
C PHE A 315 -7.67 15.10 -9.30
N HIS A 316 -6.57 14.89 -8.57
CA HIS A 316 -6.58 14.39 -7.20
C HIS A 316 -6.28 15.51 -6.19
N PRO A 317 -7.30 16.15 -5.58
CA PRO A 317 -7.09 17.18 -4.57
C PRO A 317 -6.46 16.64 -3.27
N GLU A 318 -6.57 15.34 -2.99
CA GLU A 318 -6.02 14.66 -1.82
C GLU A 318 -4.54 14.34 -1.92
N SER A 319 -3.95 14.41 -3.13
CA SER A 319 -2.52 14.15 -3.34
C SER A 319 -1.66 15.16 -2.61
N ILE A 320 -0.54 14.67 -2.02
CA ILE A 320 0.40 15.55 -1.28
C ILE A 320 1.00 16.65 -2.15
N ALA A 321 1.12 16.44 -3.46
CA ALA A 321 1.71 17.40 -4.38
C ALA A 321 0.68 18.29 -5.10
N THR A 322 -0.62 18.12 -4.89
CA THR A 322 -1.65 19.04 -5.39
C THR A 322 -1.64 20.31 -4.57
N SER A 323 -1.31 21.44 -5.21
CA SER A 323 -1.42 22.77 -4.61
C SER A 323 -2.88 23.07 -4.27
N HIS A 324 -3.12 23.70 -3.14
CA HIS A 324 -4.48 24.09 -2.69
C HIS A 324 -5.51 22.96 -2.56
N GLY A 325 -5.10 21.67 -2.50
CA GLY A 325 -6.02 20.53 -2.39
C GLY A 325 -6.90 20.62 -1.15
N THR A 326 -6.33 20.96 0.01
CA THR A 326 -7.08 21.19 1.25
C THR A 326 -8.10 22.34 1.11
N GLN A 327 -7.79 23.39 0.34
CA GLN A 327 -8.71 24.50 0.10
C GLN A 327 -9.94 24.05 -0.70
N ILE A 328 -9.78 23.13 -1.65
CA ILE A 328 -10.91 22.54 -2.39
C ILE A 328 -11.88 21.84 -1.43
N PHE A 329 -11.39 21.03 -0.49
CA PHE A 329 -12.23 20.37 0.50
C PHE A 329 -12.89 21.36 1.45
N LYS A 330 -12.21 22.44 1.85
CA LYS A 330 -12.81 23.53 2.62
C LYS A 330 -13.95 24.20 1.84
N ASN A 331 -13.73 24.49 0.57
CA ASN A 331 -14.75 25.09 -0.28
C ASN A 331 -15.95 24.16 -0.44
N PHE A 332 -15.75 22.85 -0.60
CA PHE A 332 -16.84 21.88 -0.65
C PHE A 332 -17.61 21.79 0.68
N ARG A 333 -16.92 21.90 1.82
CA ARG A 333 -17.56 22.04 3.12
C ARG A 333 -18.45 23.29 3.18
N GLU A 334 -17.97 24.46 2.75
CA GLU A 334 -18.72 25.72 2.75
C GLU A 334 -19.93 25.64 1.77
N ILE A 335 -19.75 25.00 0.59
CA ILE A 335 -20.86 24.71 -0.35
C ILE A 335 -21.93 23.86 0.33
N THR A 336 -21.54 22.81 1.07
CA THR A 336 -22.46 21.96 1.82
C THR A 336 -23.23 22.76 2.86
N TYR A 337 -22.52 23.59 3.61
CA TYR A 337 -23.09 24.44 4.64
C TYR A 337 -24.11 25.44 4.06
N ASP A 338 -23.72 26.18 3.01
CA ASP A 338 -24.57 27.17 2.35
C ASP A 338 -25.80 26.51 1.71
N TYR A 339 -25.64 25.29 1.19
CA TYR A 339 -26.76 24.54 0.61
C TYR A 339 -27.84 24.26 1.66
N TRP A 340 -27.47 23.70 2.80
CA TRP A 340 -28.42 23.37 3.87
C TRP A 340 -29.03 24.62 4.51
N LEU A 341 -28.27 25.71 4.66
CA LEU A 341 -28.82 27.00 5.12
C LEU A 341 -29.92 27.55 4.19
N ARG A 342 -29.72 27.47 2.88
CA ARG A 342 -30.75 27.91 1.90
C ARG A 342 -31.95 26.99 1.93
N PHE A 343 -31.77 25.71 2.11
CA PHE A 343 -32.83 24.72 2.20
C PHE A 343 -33.70 24.94 3.43
N GLU A 344 -33.11 25.13 4.63
CA GLU A 344 -33.83 25.44 5.86
C GLU A 344 -34.58 26.78 5.79
N SER A 345 -34.00 27.79 5.17
CA SER A 345 -34.67 29.08 4.97
C SER A 345 -35.87 29.02 4.02
N SER A 346 -35.79 28.15 3.01
CA SER A 346 -36.86 27.90 2.06
C SER A 346 -37.97 27.06 2.68
N TYR A 347 -37.63 26.08 3.55
CA TYR A 347 -38.55 25.23 4.28
C TYR A 347 -39.40 26.01 5.27
N ASN A 348 -38.79 26.99 5.97
CA ASN A 348 -39.49 27.85 6.90
C ASN A 348 -40.47 28.83 6.21
N ARG A 349 -40.28 29.12 4.91
CA ARG A 349 -41.25 29.89 4.10
C ARG A 349 -42.38 29.04 3.50
N GLY A 350 -42.25 27.71 3.49
CA GLY A 350 -43.11 26.77 2.77
C GLY A 350 -43.76 25.71 3.65
N LYS A 351 -44.32 26.06 4.85
CA LYS A 351 -45.08 25.08 5.69
C LYS A 351 -46.26 24.40 4.98
N TYR A 352 -46.47 24.67 3.69
CA TYR A 352 -47.52 24.08 2.88
C TYR A 352 -47.04 23.21 1.70
N ALA A 353 -45.73 23.01 1.51
CA ALA A 353 -45.22 22.30 0.34
C ALA A 353 -44.89 20.82 0.61
N HIS A 354 -44.80 20.36 1.85
CA HIS A 354 -44.45 18.98 2.18
C HIS A 354 -45.47 17.90 1.77
N SER A 355 -46.73 18.28 1.54
CA SER A 355 -47.75 17.36 1.03
C SER A 355 -47.55 17.03 -0.46
N ALA A 356 -46.88 17.92 -1.22
CA ALA A 356 -46.77 17.77 -2.68
C ALA A 356 -45.56 16.90 -3.10
N VAL A 357 -44.45 16.90 -2.32
CA VAL A 357 -43.24 16.17 -2.65
C VAL A 357 -43.42 14.65 -2.41
N ASN A 358 -44.07 14.27 -1.31
CA ASN A 358 -44.42 12.87 -1.06
C ASN A 358 -45.44 12.33 -2.07
N PHE A 359 -46.30 13.20 -2.62
CA PHE A 359 -47.25 12.82 -3.66
C PHE A 359 -46.60 12.65 -5.04
N LEU A 360 -45.54 13.39 -5.36
CA LEU A 360 -44.77 13.23 -6.58
C LEU A 360 -43.90 11.95 -6.56
N TYR A 361 -43.37 11.56 -5.40
CA TYR A 361 -42.61 10.31 -5.24
C TYR A 361 -43.47 9.08 -5.42
N SER A 362 -44.68 9.07 -4.83
CA SER A 362 -45.64 7.98 -5.01
C SER A 362 -46.29 7.95 -6.40
N SER A 363 -46.40 9.10 -7.11
CA SER A 363 -46.96 9.16 -8.46
C SER A 363 -45.96 8.83 -9.59
N GLN A 364 -44.66 8.98 -9.36
CA GLN A 364 -43.64 8.51 -10.32
C GLN A 364 -43.42 6.99 -10.24
N LEU A 365 -43.44 6.39 -9.06
CA LEU A 365 -43.44 4.93 -8.91
C LEU A 365 -44.70 4.25 -9.49
N ALA A 366 -45.83 4.97 -9.54
CA ALA A 366 -47.07 4.47 -10.11
C ALA A 366 -47.19 4.62 -11.64
N ARG A 367 -46.32 5.41 -12.30
CA ARG A 367 -46.35 5.62 -13.76
C ARG A 367 -45.49 4.69 -14.59
N GLU A 368 -44.55 3.98 -13.96
CA GLU A 368 -43.70 3.00 -14.65
C GLU A 368 -44.24 1.55 -14.61
N GLY A 369 -45.44 1.32 -14.09
CA GLY A 369 -46.06 0.00 -13.87
C GLY A 369 -47.41 -0.23 -14.55
N HIS A 370 -47.74 0.38 -15.71
CA HIS A 370 -48.93 0.01 -16.45
C HIS A 370 -48.73 -0.06 -17.97
N GLY A 371 -48.37 -1.23 -18.43
CA GLY A 371 -48.66 -1.76 -19.73
C GLY A 371 -49.71 -2.87 -19.60
N SER A 372 -50.87 -2.53 -20.03
CA SER A 372 -52.09 -3.30 -20.30
C SER A 372 -52.13 -4.84 -20.11
N VAL A 373 -53.12 -5.37 -19.43
CA VAL A 373 -54.04 -6.38 -19.95
C VAL A 373 -55.37 -6.33 -19.17
N ASN A 374 -56.48 -6.39 -19.95
CA ASN A 374 -57.86 -6.32 -19.55
C ASN A 374 -58.39 -7.52 -18.76
N SER A 375 -59.46 -7.19 -18.05
CA SER A 375 -60.76 -7.87 -17.90
C SER A 375 -60.98 -8.88 -16.78
N GLU A 376 -62.01 -8.52 -16.09
CA GLU A 376 -63.19 -9.29 -15.58
C GLU A 376 -63.17 -9.86 -14.14
N ASN A 377 -64.01 -9.21 -13.40
CA ASN A 377 -65.11 -9.70 -12.57
C ASN A 377 -65.00 -10.40 -11.22
N ASN A 378 -65.70 -9.78 -10.31
CA ASN A 378 -66.61 -10.31 -9.25
C ASN A 378 -66.10 -10.53 -7.84
N VAL A 379 -66.52 -9.64 -6.98
CA VAL A 379 -67.56 -9.78 -5.90
C VAL A 379 -67.30 -10.93 -4.89
N LEU A 380 -67.06 -10.58 -3.63
CA LEU A 380 -67.91 -10.87 -2.51
C LEU A 380 -67.31 -10.40 -1.16
N ASN A 381 -68.20 -9.66 -0.46
CA ASN A 381 -68.14 -9.26 0.95
C ASN A 381 -67.94 -10.40 1.96
N GLN A 382 -67.41 -10.10 3.10
CA GLN A 382 -67.97 -10.16 4.45
C GLN A 382 -66.91 -9.98 5.51
N GLN A 383 -66.96 -8.89 6.27
CA GLN A 383 -67.41 -8.69 7.64
C GLN A 383 -67.05 -9.81 8.64
N ASN A 384 -66.30 -9.46 9.67
CA ASN A 384 -66.70 -9.42 11.08
C ASN A 384 -65.54 -8.99 11.97
N LYS A 385 -65.70 -7.84 12.65
CA LYS A 385 -66.06 -7.57 14.05
C LYS A 385 -65.12 -8.15 15.14
N ALA A 386 -64.42 -7.22 15.73
CA ALA A 386 -64.40 -6.83 17.16
C ALA A 386 -64.00 -7.87 18.24
N SER A 387 -62.97 -7.52 19.02
CA SER A 387 -63.24 -7.23 20.43
C SER A 387 -61.96 -6.69 21.13
N SER A 388 -62.18 -5.65 21.87
CA SER A 388 -61.34 -5.02 22.86
C SER A 388 -60.98 -5.94 24.03
N LYS A 389 -59.82 -5.78 24.64
CA LYS A 389 -59.72 -5.71 26.10
C LYS A 389 -58.36 -5.12 26.54
N ASP A 390 -58.50 -4.20 27.46
CA ASP A 390 -57.55 -3.51 28.30
C ASP A 390 -56.60 -4.44 29.08
N GLY A 391 -55.44 -3.92 29.39
CA GLY A 391 -54.65 -4.58 30.41
C GLY A 391 -53.23 -3.99 30.65
N HIS A 392 -53.18 -2.97 31.49
CA HIS A 392 -52.15 -2.65 32.48
C HIS A 392 -50.68 -2.49 32.01
N LEU A 393 -50.32 -1.21 32.01
CA LEU A 393 -48.97 -0.66 32.26
C LEU A 393 -48.40 -1.18 33.59
N MET A 394 -47.33 -1.97 33.55
CA MET A 394 -46.51 -2.19 34.74
C MET A 394 -45.11 -1.65 34.45
N HIS A 395 -44.77 -0.58 35.19
CA HIS A 395 -43.45 -0.11 35.39
C HIS A 395 -42.62 -1.17 36.14
N TYR A 396 -41.56 -1.67 35.56
CA TYR A 396 -40.46 -2.29 36.25
C TYR A 396 -39.22 -1.41 36.09
N THR A 397 -38.94 -0.63 37.09
CA THR A 397 -37.61 -0.12 37.43
C THR A 397 -36.90 -1.23 38.17
N ALA A 398 -36.01 -1.95 37.45
CA ALA A 398 -35.07 -2.82 38.12
C ALA A 398 -33.70 -2.11 38.12
N GLU A 399 -33.29 -1.66 39.27
CA GLU A 399 -31.91 -1.30 39.56
C GLU A 399 -31.05 -2.57 39.43
N ILE A 400 -30.20 -2.62 38.41
CA ILE A 400 -29.23 -3.70 38.23
C ILE A 400 -27.98 -3.33 39.03
N ASP A 401 -27.63 -4.17 39.97
CA ASP A 401 -26.45 -4.09 40.83
C ASP A 401 -25.17 -4.04 39.97
N PRO A 402 -24.25 -3.10 40.20
CA PRO A 402 -22.99 -3.00 39.43
C PRO A 402 -22.10 -4.25 39.49
N SER A 403 -22.33 -5.14 40.47
CA SER A 403 -21.60 -6.41 40.58
C SER A 403 -22.05 -7.48 39.58
N GLU A 404 -23.26 -7.39 39.02
CA GLU A 404 -23.74 -8.32 37.97
C GLU A 404 -23.26 -7.94 36.57
N MET A 405 -22.99 -6.68 36.29
CA MET A 405 -22.38 -6.25 35.02
C MET A 405 -20.93 -6.73 34.84
N SER A 406 -20.17 -6.87 35.93
CA SER A 406 -18.81 -7.40 35.87
C SER A 406 -18.76 -8.92 35.56
N ASN A 407 -19.85 -9.63 35.88
CA ASN A 407 -19.97 -11.07 35.64
C ASN A 407 -20.53 -11.46 34.25
N MET A 408 -21.16 -10.55 33.53
CA MET A 408 -21.62 -10.78 32.16
C MET A 408 -20.53 -10.47 31.11
N VAL A 409 -19.62 -9.55 31.40
CA VAL A 409 -18.45 -9.24 30.55
C VAL A 409 -17.41 -10.37 30.59
N ASN A 410 -17.37 -11.15 31.69
CA ASN A 410 -16.40 -12.22 31.87
C ASN A 410 -16.78 -13.61 31.29
N ARG A 411 -17.91 -13.77 30.62
CA ARG A 411 -18.33 -15.09 30.09
C ARG A 411 -17.95 -15.39 28.63
N ASN A 412 -17.32 -14.45 27.91
CA ASN A 412 -16.91 -14.68 26.50
C ASN A 412 -15.42 -14.42 26.23
N HIS A 413 -14.59 -14.25 27.24
CA HIS A 413 -13.13 -14.29 27.07
C HIS A 413 -12.63 -15.64 27.60
N ALA A 414 -12.24 -16.53 26.67
CA ALA A 414 -11.26 -17.56 27.04
C ALA A 414 -10.09 -16.79 27.66
N SER A 415 -9.77 -17.06 28.91
CA SER A 415 -8.72 -16.36 29.66
C SER A 415 -7.41 -16.44 28.88
N ILE A 416 -6.98 -15.33 28.31
CA ILE A 416 -5.64 -15.21 27.72
C ILE A 416 -4.69 -15.38 28.91
N ALA A 417 -3.93 -16.47 28.91
CA ALA A 417 -2.86 -16.68 29.88
C ALA A 417 -1.75 -15.67 29.58
N TYR A 418 -1.64 -14.64 30.40
CA TYR A 418 -0.60 -13.64 30.25
C TYR A 418 0.77 -14.21 30.66
N LYS A 419 1.78 -13.91 29.87
CA LYS A 419 3.19 -14.24 30.12
C LYS A 419 3.91 -12.96 30.57
N CYS A 420 4.34 -12.91 31.84
CA CYS A 420 5.16 -11.80 32.33
C CYS A 420 6.60 -11.99 31.88
N LEU A 421 7.12 -11.05 31.12
CA LEU A 421 8.49 -11.02 30.67
C LEU A 421 9.28 -9.97 31.46
N LYS A 422 10.54 -10.29 31.76
CA LYS A 422 11.52 -9.43 32.40
C LYS A 422 12.76 -9.37 31.54
N LEU A 423 13.42 -8.21 31.51
CA LEU A 423 14.63 -7.99 30.76
C LEU A 423 15.81 -7.77 31.71
N LYS A 424 16.95 -8.43 31.45
CA LYS A 424 18.24 -8.11 32.03
C LYS A 424 19.22 -7.81 30.91
N TRP A 425 20.04 -6.79 31.07
CA TRP A 425 21.00 -6.41 30.06
C TRP A 425 22.30 -5.86 30.66
N ARG A 426 23.36 -5.88 29.84
CA ARG A 426 24.66 -5.27 30.14
C ARG A 426 25.12 -4.46 28.95
N LYS A 427 25.89 -3.39 29.22
CA LYS A 427 26.46 -2.50 28.23
C LYS A 427 28.00 -2.56 28.29
N PHE A 428 28.63 -2.54 27.14
CA PHE A 428 30.08 -2.41 26.96
C PHE A 428 30.34 -1.17 26.10
N ASP A 429 30.87 -0.12 26.72
CA ASP A 429 31.09 1.17 26.08
C ASP A 429 32.26 1.08 25.08
N HIS A 430 32.07 1.64 23.88
CA HIS A 430 33.09 1.71 22.81
C HIS A 430 33.79 0.38 22.52
N PHE A 431 33.02 -0.73 22.56
CA PHE A 431 33.61 -2.07 22.56
C PHE A 431 33.65 -2.73 21.18
N ALA A 432 32.72 -2.43 20.29
CA ALA A 432 32.57 -3.13 19.02
C ALA A 432 33.84 -3.02 18.15
N GLY A 433 34.43 -1.83 18.03
CA GLY A 433 35.69 -1.62 17.30
C GLY A 433 36.89 -2.34 17.90
N GLN A 434 36.93 -2.51 19.22
CA GLN A 434 38.01 -3.21 19.91
C GLN A 434 38.09 -4.71 19.60
N VAL A 435 36.92 -5.28 19.16
CA VAL A 435 36.82 -6.70 18.78
C VAL A 435 36.67 -6.91 17.28
N GLY A 436 36.90 -5.87 16.46
CA GLY A 436 36.83 -5.93 15.00
C GLY A 436 35.44 -5.80 14.40
N GLY A 437 34.50 -5.20 15.14
CA GLY A 437 33.14 -4.82 14.68
C GLY A 437 32.15 -5.98 14.65
N ALA A 438 30.96 -5.67 14.14
CA ALA A 438 29.81 -6.57 14.11
C ALA A 438 30.10 -7.92 13.45
N LYS A 439 30.86 -7.94 12.36
CA LYS A 439 31.28 -9.17 11.66
C LYS A 439 32.03 -10.13 12.59
N ASN A 440 33.04 -9.64 13.31
CA ASN A 440 33.84 -10.49 14.19
C ASN A 440 33.04 -10.95 15.42
N ILE A 441 32.17 -10.10 15.97
CA ILE A 441 31.25 -10.47 17.06
C ILE A 441 30.35 -11.62 16.60
N PHE A 442 29.68 -11.47 15.44
CA PHE A 442 28.82 -12.52 14.92
C PHE A 442 29.54 -13.82 14.63
N CYS A 443 30.67 -13.75 13.88
CA CYS A 443 31.45 -14.94 13.55
C CYS A 443 32.04 -15.64 14.78
N GLY A 444 32.47 -14.89 15.77
CA GLY A 444 33.04 -15.44 17.00
C GLY A 444 32.04 -16.12 17.93
N LEU A 445 30.81 -15.61 17.94
CA LEU A 445 29.76 -16.13 18.84
C LEU A 445 28.85 -17.14 18.16
N PHE A 446 28.51 -16.95 16.87
CA PHE A 446 27.51 -17.74 16.14
C PHE A 446 28.07 -18.45 14.90
N GLY A 447 29.28 -18.11 14.42
CA GLY A 447 29.88 -18.60 13.18
C GLY A 447 30.26 -20.07 13.17
N HIS A 448 30.30 -20.73 14.34
CA HIS A 448 30.51 -22.16 14.46
C HIS A 448 29.31 -22.95 13.94
N HIS A 449 29.54 -24.17 13.44
CA HIS A 449 28.46 -25.04 12.92
C HIS A 449 27.59 -24.40 11.82
N LYS A 450 28.17 -23.67 10.89
CA LYS A 450 27.47 -22.98 9.77
C LYS A 450 26.46 -21.91 10.24
N ALA A 451 26.59 -21.36 11.43
CA ALA A 451 25.68 -20.40 12.05
C ALA A 451 24.22 -20.90 12.05
N GLU A 452 23.98 -22.15 12.44
CA GLU A 452 22.68 -22.79 12.46
C GLU A 452 21.71 -22.07 13.41
N ASN A 453 20.43 -21.94 13.00
CA ASN A 453 19.35 -21.32 13.76
C ASN A 453 19.79 -19.98 14.38
N SER A 454 20.41 -19.14 13.54
CA SER A 454 20.89 -17.81 13.92
C SER A 454 20.30 -16.70 13.04
N PHE A 455 20.32 -15.50 13.59
CA PHE A 455 19.90 -14.31 12.88
C PHE A 455 20.90 -13.15 13.11
N TRP A 456 20.93 -12.26 12.12
CA TRP A 456 21.61 -10.98 12.19
C TRP A 456 20.82 -9.97 11.37
N LEU A 457 20.10 -9.07 12.04
CA LEU A 457 19.56 -7.86 11.43
C LEU A 457 20.68 -6.84 11.44
N ASP A 458 21.23 -6.53 10.28
CA ASP A 458 22.49 -5.82 10.14
C ASP A 458 22.29 -4.42 9.55
N SER A 459 23.11 -3.52 10.06
CA SER A 459 23.24 -2.17 9.58
C SER A 459 24.59 -2.04 8.92
N SER A 460 24.72 -2.55 7.70
CA SER A 460 26.01 -2.56 7.00
C SER A 460 26.38 -1.22 6.35
N SER A 461 25.44 -0.25 6.34
CA SER A 461 25.67 1.12 5.87
C SER A 461 25.35 2.10 6.99
N THR A 462 26.36 2.71 7.57
CA THR A 462 26.23 3.66 8.70
C THR A 462 26.15 5.12 8.25
N GLU A 463 26.12 5.38 6.95
CA GLU A 463 26.05 6.72 6.42
C GLU A 463 24.71 7.40 6.78
N GLU A 464 24.79 8.59 7.38
CA GLU A 464 23.69 9.51 7.68
C GLU A 464 22.58 9.02 8.62
N GLY A 465 22.89 8.22 9.64
CA GLY A 465 21.98 7.98 10.77
C GLY A 465 20.76 7.09 10.48
N ARG A 466 20.75 6.35 9.38
CA ARG A 466 19.58 5.56 8.92
C ARG A 466 19.47 4.21 9.55
N ALA A 467 20.58 3.56 9.78
CA ALA A 467 20.63 2.24 10.35
C ALA A 467 21.68 2.27 11.46
N ARG A 468 21.26 2.66 12.63
CA ARG A 468 22.15 2.85 13.77
C ARG A 468 22.49 1.55 14.48
N PHE A 469 21.58 0.58 14.50
CA PHE A 469 21.72 -0.62 15.31
C PHE A 469 21.77 -1.90 14.47
N SER A 470 22.63 -2.85 14.87
CA SER A 470 22.56 -4.24 14.46
C SER A 470 22.08 -5.12 15.62
N PHE A 471 21.26 -6.12 15.32
CA PHE A 471 20.78 -7.11 16.28
C PHE A 471 21.16 -8.51 15.83
N MET A 472 21.72 -9.33 16.74
CA MET A 472 22.14 -10.68 16.41
C MET A 472 21.87 -11.65 17.56
N GLY A 473 21.64 -12.90 17.20
CA GLY A 473 21.40 -13.97 18.16
C GLY A 473 21.26 -15.34 17.48
N GLY A 474 20.94 -16.33 18.29
CA GLY A 474 20.74 -17.70 17.84
C GLY A 474 20.01 -18.52 18.88
N ARG A 475 19.90 -19.84 18.64
CA ARG A 475 19.29 -20.80 19.58
C ARG A 475 20.05 -20.79 20.89
N GLY A 476 19.35 -20.76 22.02
CA GLY A 476 20.02 -20.95 23.32
C GLY A 476 19.32 -20.38 24.54
N GLY A 477 18.20 -19.74 24.45
CA GLY A 477 17.43 -19.25 25.59
C GLY A 477 16.31 -20.21 26.04
N SER A 478 15.74 -20.00 27.21
CA SER A 478 14.62 -20.81 27.75
C SER A 478 13.29 -20.52 27.07
N LEU A 479 13.13 -19.33 26.50
CA LEU A 479 11.91 -18.93 25.79
C LEU A 479 12.07 -19.05 24.27
N TRP A 480 13.27 -19.44 23.81
CA TRP A 480 13.53 -19.60 22.39
C TRP A 480 12.54 -20.56 21.73
N LYS A 481 11.98 -20.15 20.62
CA LYS A 481 11.15 -21.00 19.76
C LYS A 481 11.27 -20.55 18.30
N GLN A 482 11.08 -21.52 17.40
CA GLN A 482 10.96 -21.26 15.96
C GLN A 482 9.53 -21.50 15.52
N LEU A 483 8.96 -20.52 14.83
CA LEU A 483 7.65 -20.59 14.18
C LEU A 483 7.87 -20.81 12.68
N SER A 484 7.10 -21.73 12.08
CA SER A 484 7.05 -21.93 10.63
C SER A 484 5.60 -22.08 10.21
N PHE A 485 5.13 -21.22 9.30
CA PHE A 485 3.75 -21.20 8.83
C PHE A 485 3.68 -21.41 7.32
N ARG A 486 2.71 -22.22 6.90
CA ARG A 486 2.36 -22.46 5.49
C ARG A 486 0.87 -22.29 5.27
N LEU A 487 0.49 -21.48 4.28
CA LEU A 487 -0.90 -21.34 3.84
C LEU A 487 -1.47 -22.67 3.39
N SER A 488 -2.74 -22.92 3.72
CA SER A 488 -3.46 -24.09 3.26
C SER A 488 -3.80 -24.03 1.77
N ASP A 489 -3.96 -25.19 1.14
CA ASP A 489 -4.40 -25.26 -0.27
C ASP A 489 -5.87 -24.78 -0.38
N GLN A 490 -6.13 -23.76 -1.17
CA GLN A 490 -7.45 -23.13 -1.37
C GLN A 490 -8.52 -24.05 -1.98
N ARG A 491 -8.17 -25.30 -2.35
CA ARG A 491 -9.08 -26.23 -3.06
C ARG A 491 -10.24 -26.75 -2.23
N ASN A 492 -10.22 -26.56 -0.91
CA ASN A 492 -11.27 -27.04 0.01
C ASN A 492 -12.16 -25.89 0.51
N GLY A 493 -12.67 -25.09 -0.38
CA GLY A 493 -13.71 -24.07 -0.25
C GLY A 493 -14.05 -23.63 1.18
N ASN A 494 -13.86 -22.38 1.52
CA ASN A 494 -14.34 -21.56 2.64
C ASN A 494 -13.34 -20.97 3.64
N LEU A 495 -12.04 -21.25 3.56
CA LEU A 495 -11.06 -20.65 4.49
C LEU A 495 -9.99 -19.87 3.72
N GLN A 496 -10.26 -18.61 3.42
CA GLN A 496 -9.24 -17.68 2.96
C GLN A 496 -8.32 -17.33 4.15
N GLY A 497 -7.01 -17.59 3.99
CA GLY A 497 -5.98 -17.18 4.95
C GLY A 497 -5.61 -18.19 6.06
N GLY A 498 -6.30 -19.32 6.21
CA GLY A 498 -5.92 -20.36 7.17
C GLY A 498 -4.70 -21.18 6.73
N GLY A 499 -3.99 -21.80 7.68
CA GLY A 499 -2.82 -22.62 7.35
C GLY A 499 -2.23 -23.39 8.52
N PHE A 500 -1.14 -24.10 8.24
CA PHE A 500 -0.45 -24.96 9.19
C PHE A 500 0.71 -24.23 9.85
N MET A 501 0.69 -24.18 11.18
CA MET A 501 1.76 -23.66 12.02
C MET A 501 2.53 -24.80 12.66
N SER A 502 3.86 -24.78 12.58
CA SER A 502 4.78 -25.61 13.35
C SER A 502 5.55 -24.73 14.33
N ILE A 503 5.61 -25.13 15.58
CA ILE A 503 6.35 -24.46 16.65
C ILE A 503 7.37 -25.44 17.21
N GLU A 504 8.65 -25.10 17.09
CA GLU A 504 9.74 -25.86 17.70
C GLU A 504 10.32 -25.09 18.89
N ASP A 505 10.53 -25.76 20.01
CA ASP A 505 11.13 -25.18 21.20
C ASP A 505 12.67 -25.35 21.27
N GLY A 506 13.29 -24.75 22.27
CA GLY A 506 14.76 -24.83 22.48
C GLY A 506 15.30 -26.25 22.68
N GLN A 507 14.46 -27.21 23.00
CA GLN A 507 14.82 -28.64 23.20
C GLN A 507 14.63 -29.49 21.94
N GLY A 508 14.06 -28.89 20.85
CA GLY A 508 13.78 -29.56 19.57
C GLY A 508 12.42 -30.28 19.56
N SER A 509 11.55 -30.05 20.57
CA SER A 509 10.19 -30.58 20.56
C SER A 509 9.33 -29.74 19.62
N THR A 510 8.60 -30.40 18.72
CA THR A 510 7.79 -29.75 17.70
C THR A 510 6.31 -29.97 17.93
N LYS A 511 5.53 -28.90 17.94
CA LYS A 511 4.07 -28.87 17.98
C LYS A 511 3.51 -28.29 16.70
N SER A 512 2.59 -29.03 16.06
CA SER A 512 1.89 -28.55 14.86
C SER A 512 0.42 -28.27 15.18
N MET A 513 -0.14 -27.19 14.56
CA MET A 513 -1.54 -26.82 14.69
C MET A 513 -2.04 -26.17 13.40
N PHE A 514 -3.34 -26.21 13.17
CA PHE A 514 -3.99 -25.47 12.10
C PHE A 514 -4.52 -24.15 12.64
N LEU A 515 -4.21 -23.06 11.96
CA LEU A 515 -4.67 -21.70 12.29
C LEU A 515 -5.83 -21.33 11.36
N GLU A 516 -7.04 -21.30 11.87
CA GLU A 516 -8.23 -20.97 11.08
C GLU A 516 -8.24 -19.49 10.65
N ASN A 517 -7.77 -18.58 11.52
CA ASN A 517 -7.75 -17.13 11.27
C ASN A 517 -6.39 -16.64 10.72
N GLY A 518 -5.47 -17.57 10.41
CA GLY A 518 -4.20 -17.28 9.81
C GLY A 518 -3.09 -16.83 10.76
N PHE A 519 -1.96 -16.47 10.15
CA PHE A 519 -0.72 -16.11 10.85
C PHE A 519 -0.78 -14.78 11.57
N PHE A 520 -1.35 -13.73 10.92
CA PHE A 520 -1.42 -12.41 11.53
C PHE A 520 -2.27 -12.39 12.82
N ASP A 521 -3.39 -13.13 12.85
CA ASP A 521 -4.21 -13.27 14.05
C ASP A 521 -3.45 -14.00 15.18
N PHE A 522 -2.71 -15.06 14.83
CA PHE A 522 -1.85 -15.77 15.78
C PHE A 522 -0.77 -14.85 16.35
N LEU A 523 -0.01 -14.16 15.49
CA LEU A 523 1.07 -13.26 15.92
C LEU A 523 0.53 -12.13 16.80
N ASN A 524 -0.64 -11.58 16.44
CA ASN A 524 -1.29 -10.54 17.23
C ASN A 524 -1.65 -11.03 18.65
N LYS A 525 -2.24 -12.21 18.77
CA LYS A 525 -2.58 -12.84 20.07
C LYS A 525 -1.33 -13.12 20.90
N GLU A 526 -0.26 -13.62 20.28
CA GLU A 526 1.01 -13.85 20.97
C GLU A 526 1.59 -12.55 21.53
N LEU A 527 1.70 -11.49 20.70
CA LEU A 527 2.24 -10.19 21.14
C LEU A 527 1.36 -9.55 22.23
N GLN A 528 0.04 -9.66 22.14
CA GLN A 528 -0.88 -9.16 23.16
C GLN A 528 -0.85 -9.96 24.47
N SER A 529 -0.35 -11.19 24.46
CA SER A 529 -0.23 -12.02 25.65
C SER A 529 0.92 -11.62 26.59
N PHE A 530 1.89 -10.84 26.09
CA PHE A 530 3.03 -10.44 26.90
C PHE A 530 2.69 -9.27 27.82
N ARG A 531 3.24 -9.34 29.04
CA ARG A 531 3.25 -8.26 30.04
C ARG A 531 4.69 -8.01 30.43
N TYR A 532 5.05 -6.76 30.58
CA TYR A 532 6.42 -6.31 30.86
C TYR A 532 6.40 -5.04 31.69
N ASN A 533 7.55 -4.68 32.28
CA ASN A 533 7.77 -3.40 32.97
C ASN A 533 8.62 -2.48 32.08
N GLU A 534 8.17 -1.28 31.79
CA GLU A 534 8.89 -0.30 30.98
C GLU A 534 10.20 0.15 31.63
N GLU A 535 10.32 0.07 32.99
CA GLU A 535 11.55 0.35 33.69
C GLU A 535 12.71 -0.58 33.30
N ASP A 536 12.40 -1.81 32.84
CA ASP A 536 13.42 -2.78 32.38
C ASP A 536 14.18 -2.28 31.13
N PHE A 537 13.61 -1.33 30.37
CA PHE A 537 14.21 -0.77 29.15
C PHE A 537 14.93 0.57 29.39
N GLU A 538 14.85 1.13 30.58
CA GLU A 538 15.43 2.44 30.87
C GLU A 538 16.91 2.44 30.55
N GLY A 539 17.37 3.40 29.75
CA GLY A 539 18.76 3.50 29.28
C GLY A 539 19.08 2.76 27.98
N LEU A 540 18.15 1.98 27.39
CA LEU A 540 18.34 1.36 26.08
C LEU A 540 17.96 2.34 24.95
N PRO A 541 18.87 2.59 23.98
CA PRO A 541 18.65 3.59 22.92
C PRO A 541 17.92 3.05 21.68
N PHE A 542 17.41 1.81 21.71
CA PHE A 542 16.76 1.12 20.59
C PHE A 542 15.40 0.58 21.00
N ASP A 543 14.56 0.21 19.99
CA ASP A 543 13.16 -0.23 20.18
C ASP A 543 13.03 -1.76 20.17
N PHE A 544 14.09 -2.54 20.00
CA PHE A 544 14.02 -4.00 20.01
C PHE A 544 14.64 -4.59 21.29
N HIS A 545 13.80 -5.13 22.17
CA HIS A 545 14.18 -5.65 23.48
C HIS A 545 14.09 -7.18 23.58
N GLY A 546 13.83 -7.86 22.47
CA GLY A 546 13.50 -9.28 22.35
C GLY A 546 12.11 -9.48 21.75
N GLY A 547 11.82 -10.71 21.33
CA GLY A 547 10.56 -11.02 20.65
C GLY A 547 10.78 -11.78 19.33
N TYR A 548 9.94 -11.56 18.36
CA TYR A 548 9.96 -12.32 17.10
C TYR A 548 10.84 -11.66 16.05
N ILE A 549 11.80 -12.41 15.51
CA ILE A 549 12.65 -12.03 14.37
C ILE A 549 12.43 -13.04 13.24
N GLY A 550 12.19 -12.53 12.03
CA GLY A 550 11.97 -13.42 10.90
C GLY A 550 11.45 -12.68 9.66
N TYR A 551 10.63 -13.39 8.91
CA TYR A 551 10.06 -12.84 7.67
C TYR A 551 8.58 -13.19 7.50
N ILE A 552 7.90 -12.35 6.73
CA ILE A 552 6.56 -12.56 6.19
C ILE A 552 6.70 -12.57 4.67
N GLY A 553 6.35 -13.70 4.03
CA GLY A 553 6.38 -13.86 2.57
C GLY A 553 5.21 -13.12 1.89
N TYR A 554 5.41 -12.74 0.64
CA TYR A 554 4.44 -11.99 -0.16
C TYR A 554 3.08 -12.68 -0.27
N ASP A 555 3.04 -14.01 -0.30
CA ASP A 555 1.82 -14.79 -0.51
C ASP A 555 0.84 -14.71 0.69
N LEU A 556 1.32 -14.25 1.87
CA LEU A 556 0.46 -13.87 3.01
C LEU A 556 -0.44 -12.65 2.73
N LYS A 557 -0.35 -12.03 1.54
CA LYS A 557 -1.32 -11.04 1.06
C LYS A 557 -2.77 -11.49 1.18
N LEU A 558 -3.04 -12.80 1.11
CA LEU A 558 -4.38 -13.38 1.30
C LEU A 558 -5.01 -13.06 2.66
N GLU A 559 -4.20 -12.85 3.70
CA GLU A 559 -4.70 -12.46 5.04
C GLU A 559 -4.91 -10.95 5.19
N SER A 560 -4.37 -10.15 4.27
CA SER A 560 -4.41 -8.67 4.33
C SER A 560 -5.43 -8.05 3.41
N VAL A 561 -5.64 -8.66 2.23
CA VAL A 561 -6.53 -8.16 1.18
C VAL A 561 -7.30 -9.31 0.55
N ASP A 562 -8.50 -9.02 0.04
CA ASP A 562 -9.34 -10.01 -0.66
C ASP A 562 -8.81 -10.22 -2.08
N THR A 563 -7.84 -11.12 -2.22
CA THR A 563 -7.16 -11.45 -3.47
C THR A 563 -6.91 -12.96 -3.58
N SER A 564 -6.26 -13.41 -4.65
CA SER A 564 -5.93 -14.82 -4.87
C SER A 564 -4.42 -15.05 -4.99
N ASN A 565 -3.98 -16.29 -4.82
CA ASN A 565 -2.66 -16.77 -5.19
C ASN A 565 -2.79 -17.93 -6.18
N ARG A 566 -2.37 -17.72 -7.43
CA ARG A 566 -2.34 -18.79 -8.44
C ARG A 566 -1.21 -19.78 -8.22
N HIS A 567 -0.13 -19.32 -7.64
CA HIS A 567 1.10 -20.07 -7.46
C HIS A 567 1.37 -20.26 -5.97
N LYS A 568 1.84 -21.45 -5.60
CA LYS A 568 2.21 -21.79 -4.22
C LYS A 568 3.69 -21.54 -3.99
N SER A 569 4.02 -20.97 -2.83
CA SER A 569 5.39 -20.81 -2.37
C SER A 569 6.06 -22.17 -2.10
N ARG A 570 7.33 -22.31 -2.48
CA ARG A 570 8.16 -23.45 -2.12
C ARG A 570 8.66 -23.36 -0.67
N THR A 571 8.97 -22.14 -0.22
CA THR A 571 9.38 -21.85 1.16
C THR A 571 8.17 -21.71 2.08
N PRO A 572 8.30 -21.81 3.40
CA PRO A 572 7.27 -21.37 4.33
C PRO A 572 6.82 -19.93 4.05
N ASP A 573 5.53 -19.64 4.28
CA ASP A 573 4.96 -18.31 4.03
C ASP A 573 5.33 -17.32 5.14
N ALA A 574 5.63 -17.78 6.34
CA ALA A 574 6.27 -17.00 7.39
C ALA A 574 7.16 -17.91 8.25
N CYS A 575 8.31 -17.38 8.70
CA CYS A 575 9.17 -18.07 9.64
C CYS A 575 9.82 -17.06 10.61
N PHE A 576 9.76 -17.38 11.92
CA PHE A 576 10.25 -16.50 12.97
C PHE A 576 10.97 -17.27 14.08
N PHE A 577 12.00 -16.66 14.65
CA PHE A 577 12.56 -17.04 15.95
C PHE A 577 11.97 -16.13 17.03
N PHE A 578 11.66 -16.68 18.21
CA PHE A 578 11.52 -15.86 19.40
C PHE A 578 12.91 -15.69 20.01
N ALA A 579 13.45 -14.48 19.89
CA ALA A 579 14.76 -14.14 20.40
C ALA A 579 14.65 -13.67 21.85
N ASP A 580 15.04 -14.52 22.79
CA ASP A 580 15.11 -14.21 24.21
C ASP A 580 16.55 -13.83 24.65
N ASN A 581 17.55 -14.24 23.89
CA ASN A 581 18.95 -13.85 24.05
C ASN A 581 19.43 -13.13 22.79
N LEU A 582 19.86 -11.89 22.92
CA LEU A 582 20.32 -11.10 21.78
C LEU A 582 21.46 -10.15 22.13
N ILE A 583 22.20 -9.79 21.12
CA ILE A 583 23.24 -8.79 21.17
C ILE A 583 22.82 -7.64 20.27
N ALA A 584 22.89 -6.41 20.78
CA ALA A 584 22.68 -5.20 20.01
C ALA A 584 23.99 -4.41 19.91
N ILE A 585 24.25 -3.86 18.73
CA ILE A 585 25.44 -3.02 18.49
C ILE A 585 24.95 -1.64 18.06
N ASP A 586 25.37 -0.61 18.77
CA ASP A 586 25.18 0.79 18.40
C ASP A 586 26.37 1.27 17.57
N HIS A 587 26.19 1.36 16.26
CA HIS A 587 27.27 1.78 15.35
C HIS A 587 27.66 3.26 15.46
N LEU A 588 26.81 4.09 16.08
CA LEU A 588 27.11 5.50 16.32
C LEU A 588 28.08 5.70 17.47
N ASN A 589 27.84 4.97 18.57
CA ASN A 589 28.66 5.07 19.80
C ASN A 589 29.70 3.94 19.92
N ASP A 590 29.67 2.97 19.00
CA ASP A 590 30.50 1.76 19.04
C ASP A 590 30.28 0.88 20.30
N ASP A 591 29.04 1.01 20.88
CA ASP A 591 28.64 0.28 22.08
C ASP A 591 28.07 -1.10 21.74
N VAL A 592 28.31 -2.07 22.64
CA VAL A 592 27.70 -3.41 22.56
C VAL A 592 26.80 -3.63 23.77
N TYR A 593 25.61 -4.13 23.53
CA TYR A 593 24.63 -4.50 24.55
C TYR A 593 24.35 -6.00 24.44
N ILE A 594 24.34 -6.71 25.57
CA ILE A 594 23.84 -8.09 25.66
C ILE A 594 22.57 -8.10 26.47
N LEU A 595 21.53 -8.74 25.97
CA LEU A 595 20.18 -8.73 26.54
C LEU A 595 19.64 -10.14 26.70
N CYS A 596 19.00 -10.41 27.84
CA CYS A 596 18.34 -11.69 28.14
C CYS A 596 16.92 -11.44 28.64
N VAL A 597 15.93 -11.95 27.90
CA VAL A 597 14.50 -11.96 28.26
C VAL A 597 14.17 -13.27 28.95
N HIS A 598 13.47 -13.19 30.09
CA HIS A 598 13.05 -14.37 30.85
C HIS A 598 11.67 -14.19 31.49
N ASP A 599 10.99 -15.28 31.80
CA ASP A 599 9.66 -15.29 32.42
C ASP A 599 9.67 -15.25 33.98
N GLY A 600 10.86 -15.10 34.57
CA GLY A 600 11.04 -15.10 36.04
C GLY A 600 11.12 -16.48 36.67
N SER A 601 10.95 -17.57 35.91
CA SER A 601 11.08 -18.95 36.39
C SER A 601 12.53 -19.29 36.73
N GLN A 602 13.49 -18.61 36.11
CA GLN A 602 14.91 -18.76 36.38
C GLN A 602 15.48 -17.44 36.93
N THR A 603 16.06 -17.47 38.12
CA THR A 603 16.71 -16.30 38.75
C THR A 603 18.10 -16.02 38.19
N MET A 604 18.71 -17.00 37.54
CA MET A 604 20.06 -16.93 36.97
C MET A 604 20.01 -16.70 35.48
N THR A 605 20.87 -15.83 34.97
CA THR A 605 21.04 -15.55 33.54
C THR A 605 22.46 -15.94 33.09
N PRO A 606 22.82 -17.26 33.13
CA PRO A 606 24.18 -17.71 32.85
C PRO A 606 24.64 -17.29 31.43
N TRP A 607 23.67 -17.11 30.51
CA TRP A 607 23.98 -16.66 29.17
C TRP A 607 24.65 -15.28 29.12
N LEU A 608 24.28 -14.34 30.03
CA LEU A 608 24.93 -13.03 30.09
C LEU A 608 26.40 -13.16 30.49
N ASP A 609 26.70 -14.02 31.50
CA ASP A 609 28.05 -14.24 31.99
C ASP A 609 28.92 -14.94 30.92
N ASP A 610 28.39 -16.03 30.31
CA ASP A 610 29.07 -16.75 29.21
C ASP A 610 29.35 -15.88 28.00
N THR A 611 28.36 -15.00 27.65
CA THR A 611 28.53 -14.11 26.49
C THR A 611 29.53 -13.00 26.75
N GLU A 612 29.53 -12.43 27.95
CA GLU A 612 30.56 -11.49 28.40
C GLU A 612 31.97 -12.10 28.32
N GLU A 613 32.16 -13.33 28.87
CA GLU A 613 33.43 -14.04 28.80
C GLU A 613 33.87 -14.26 27.35
N LYS A 614 32.98 -14.70 26.47
CA LYS A 614 33.25 -14.88 25.02
C LYS A 614 33.65 -13.58 24.35
N LEU A 615 32.99 -12.47 24.64
CA LEU A 615 33.31 -11.14 24.10
C LEU A 615 34.68 -10.68 24.57
N MET A 616 35.03 -10.90 25.86
CA MET A 616 36.34 -10.59 26.38
C MET A 616 37.44 -11.45 25.76
N ASN A 617 37.19 -12.74 25.51
CA ASN A 617 38.11 -13.63 24.82
C ASN A 617 38.34 -13.20 23.34
N LEU A 618 37.32 -12.70 22.65
CA LEU A 618 37.50 -12.10 21.30
C LEU A 618 38.44 -10.90 21.34
N LYS A 619 38.28 -10.02 22.31
CA LYS A 619 39.20 -8.88 22.51
C LYS A 619 40.67 -9.32 22.70
N ASN A 620 40.89 -10.35 23.52
CA ASN A 620 42.22 -10.89 23.79
C ASN A 620 42.85 -11.56 22.55
N SER A 621 42.07 -12.17 21.67
CA SER A 621 42.55 -12.81 20.43
C SER A 621 42.98 -11.79 19.37
N MET A 622 42.24 -10.68 19.23
CA MET A 622 42.52 -9.62 18.24
C MET A 622 43.86 -8.90 18.53
N THR A 623 44.28 -8.78 19.78
CA THR A 623 45.60 -8.22 20.15
C THR A 623 46.76 -9.07 19.63
N ARG A 624 46.57 -10.32 19.25
CA ARG A 624 47.58 -11.24 18.70
C ARG A 624 47.66 -11.31 17.18
N GLU A 625 46.62 -10.92 16.43
CA GLU A 625 46.48 -11.13 14.97
C GLU A 625 46.67 -9.90 14.06
N LEU A 626 47.15 -8.74 14.58
CA LEU A 626 47.37 -7.50 13.82
C LEU A 626 48.46 -7.56 12.72
N LYS A 627 48.82 -8.77 12.27
CA LYS A 627 49.78 -9.00 11.16
C LYS A 627 49.24 -10.08 10.21
N ARG A 628 48.34 -9.74 9.30
CA ARG A 628 48.12 -10.35 7.97
C ARG A 628 46.71 -10.13 7.47
N GLN A 629 46.58 -9.29 6.41
CA GLN A 629 45.80 -9.64 5.24
C GLN A 629 45.88 -8.52 4.19
N GLU A 630 46.71 -8.73 3.19
CA GLU A 630 46.55 -8.03 1.91
C GLU A 630 45.52 -8.81 1.10
N SER A 631 44.47 -8.16 0.66
CA SER A 631 43.45 -8.75 -0.18
C SER A 631 43.82 -8.59 -1.66
N LEU A 632 44.07 -9.69 -2.32
CA LEU A 632 44.14 -9.78 -3.78
C LEU A 632 42.72 -9.54 -4.37
N ALA A 633 42.61 -8.57 -5.26
CA ALA A 633 41.37 -8.29 -6.02
C ALA A 633 41.10 -9.45 -7.02
N PRO A 634 39.95 -10.14 -6.94
CA PRO A 634 39.67 -11.21 -7.87
C PRO A 634 39.13 -10.67 -9.19
N THR A 635 39.62 -11.20 -10.32
CA THR A 635 39.07 -11.03 -11.65
C THR A 635 37.76 -11.83 -11.79
N PHE A 636 36.70 -11.16 -12.24
CA PHE A 636 35.36 -11.73 -12.28
C PHE A 636 35.05 -12.54 -13.56
N PRO A 637 34.44 -13.74 -13.47
CA PRO A 637 33.90 -14.43 -14.62
C PRO A 637 32.56 -13.82 -15.11
N PRO A 638 32.19 -14.03 -16.38
CA PRO A 638 30.98 -13.47 -16.95
C PRO A 638 29.70 -14.12 -16.37
N LEU A 639 28.62 -13.36 -16.34
CA LEU A 639 27.33 -13.58 -15.68
C LEU A 639 26.52 -14.84 -16.08
N LYS A 640 26.98 -15.66 -17.03
CA LYS A 640 26.20 -16.77 -17.61
C LYS A 640 26.38 -18.12 -16.89
N ALA A 641 26.99 -18.19 -15.72
CA ALA A 641 27.26 -19.45 -15.06
C ALA A 641 26.03 -20.01 -14.30
N GLY A 642 25.09 -20.60 -15.06
CA GLY A 642 24.14 -21.57 -14.48
C GLY A 642 22.84 -21.05 -13.89
N PHE A 643 22.57 -19.75 -13.88
CA PHE A 643 21.23 -19.24 -13.51
C PHE A 643 20.21 -19.39 -14.66
N VAL A 644 19.03 -19.88 -14.33
CA VAL A 644 17.88 -19.99 -15.23
C VAL A 644 16.80 -19.02 -14.79
N SER A 645 16.31 -18.20 -15.71
CA SER A 645 15.17 -17.31 -15.47
C SER A 645 13.86 -18.06 -15.70
N GLU A 646 12.87 -17.83 -14.82
CA GLU A 646 11.51 -18.37 -14.98
C GLU A 646 10.83 -17.86 -16.25
N LYS A 647 11.21 -16.66 -16.73
CA LYS A 647 10.73 -16.08 -17.98
C LYS A 647 11.88 -15.82 -18.94
N SER A 648 11.68 -16.18 -20.21
CA SER A 648 12.57 -15.73 -21.27
C SER A 648 12.48 -14.21 -21.47
N ARG A 649 13.51 -13.61 -22.12
CA ARG A 649 13.49 -12.18 -22.46
C ARG A 649 12.22 -11.78 -23.21
N LYS A 650 11.81 -12.58 -24.20
CA LYS A 650 10.60 -12.31 -24.98
C LYS A 650 9.35 -12.31 -24.10
N GLN A 651 9.17 -13.32 -23.24
CA GLN A 651 8.01 -13.40 -22.35
C GLN A 651 7.94 -12.23 -21.40
N TYR A 652 9.07 -11.81 -20.81
CA TYR A 652 9.09 -10.65 -19.91
C TYR A 652 8.69 -9.36 -20.64
N ILE A 653 9.24 -9.11 -21.84
CA ILE A 653 8.89 -7.95 -22.67
C ILE A 653 7.42 -7.99 -23.10
N ASP A 654 6.89 -9.16 -23.47
CA ASP A 654 5.47 -9.32 -23.80
C ASP A 654 4.58 -8.99 -22.59
N ASP A 655 4.99 -9.36 -21.38
CA ASP A 655 4.25 -9.06 -20.15
C ASP A 655 4.36 -7.56 -19.77
N VAL A 656 5.49 -6.90 -20.00
CA VAL A 656 5.60 -5.44 -19.88
C VAL A 656 4.61 -4.75 -20.83
N ASN A 657 4.50 -5.20 -22.08
CA ASN A 657 3.53 -4.64 -23.03
C ASN A 657 2.08 -4.83 -22.56
N LYS A 658 1.75 -5.98 -21.93
CA LYS A 658 0.42 -6.17 -21.33
C LYS A 658 0.18 -5.20 -20.17
N CYS A 659 1.18 -5.00 -19.31
CA CYS A 659 1.09 -3.99 -18.24
C CYS A 659 0.81 -2.59 -18.81
N LEU A 660 1.51 -2.18 -19.87
CA LEU A 660 1.28 -0.90 -20.53
C LEU A 660 -0.14 -0.77 -21.11
N ASN A 661 -0.71 -1.87 -21.63
CA ASN A 661 -2.11 -1.88 -22.10
C ASN A 661 -3.08 -1.71 -20.92
N TYR A 662 -2.90 -2.44 -19.81
CA TYR A 662 -3.73 -2.24 -18.61
C TYR A 662 -3.68 -0.81 -18.08
N ILE A 663 -2.47 -0.19 -18.10
CA ILE A 663 -2.31 1.21 -17.71
C ILE A 663 -3.05 2.14 -18.67
N LYS A 664 -2.97 1.90 -19.96
CA LYS A 664 -3.69 2.66 -20.99
C LYS A 664 -5.20 2.55 -20.85
N ASP A 665 -5.71 1.37 -20.49
CA ASP A 665 -7.13 1.09 -20.34
C ASP A 665 -7.71 1.60 -18.98
N GLY A 666 -6.85 2.17 -18.12
CA GLY A 666 -7.26 2.75 -16.83
C GLY A 666 -7.40 1.74 -15.69
N GLU A 667 -6.96 0.50 -15.90
CA GLU A 667 -7.03 -0.58 -14.89
C GLU A 667 -5.99 -0.41 -13.76
N SER A 668 -4.88 0.26 -14.06
CA SER A 668 -3.80 0.51 -13.09
C SER A 668 -3.01 1.76 -13.47
N TYR A 669 -2.30 2.34 -12.50
CA TYR A 669 -1.39 3.48 -12.72
C TYR A 669 0.06 3.02 -12.78
N GLU A 670 0.38 1.95 -12.04
CA GLU A 670 1.69 1.33 -11.91
C GLU A 670 1.53 -0.16 -11.62
N LEU A 671 2.34 -1.01 -12.26
CA LEU A 671 2.38 -2.45 -12.03
C LEU A 671 3.82 -2.89 -11.76
N CYS A 672 4.11 -3.41 -10.56
CA CYS A 672 5.44 -3.93 -10.21
C CYS A 672 5.58 -5.37 -10.72
N LEU A 673 5.97 -5.53 -12.00
CA LEU A 673 6.15 -6.84 -12.63
C LEU A 673 7.44 -7.50 -12.17
N THR A 674 7.35 -8.76 -11.73
CA THR A 674 8.51 -9.51 -11.21
C THR A 674 8.71 -10.87 -11.84
N THR A 675 9.92 -11.41 -11.70
CA THR A 675 10.30 -12.76 -12.06
C THR A 675 11.36 -13.28 -11.08
N GLN A 676 11.70 -14.56 -11.15
CA GLN A 676 12.76 -15.19 -10.39
C GLN A 676 13.82 -15.80 -11.30
N ILE A 677 15.07 -15.73 -10.86
CA ILE A 677 16.18 -16.49 -11.41
C ILE A 677 16.63 -17.52 -10.38
N ARG A 678 16.92 -18.74 -10.83
CA ARG A 678 17.23 -19.88 -9.97
C ARG A 678 18.49 -20.59 -10.42
N LYS A 679 19.20 -21.18 -9.46
CA LYS A 679 20.35 -22.00 -9.71
C LYS A 679 20.41 -23.15 -8.71
N THR A 680 20.56 -24.40 -9.19
CA THR A 680 20.86 -25.56 -8.33
C THR A 680 22.31 -25.46 -7.86
N ILE A 681 22.54 -25.62 -6.56
CA ILE A 681 23.83 -25.55 -5.90
C ILE A 681 24.13 -26.85 -5.18
N LYS A 682 25.39 -27.29 -5.19
CA LYS A 682 25.80 -28.55 -4.53
C LYS A 682 26.23 -28.34 -3.10
N GLU A 683 27.14 -27.39 -2.91
CA GLU A 683 27.60 -26.94 -1.58
C GLU A 683 27.78 -25.43 -1.66
N LEU A 684 27.30 -24.71 -0.65
CA LEU A 684 27.40 -23.26 -0.58
C LEU A 684 27.78 -22.83 0.84
N ASN A 685 28.84 -22.06 0.95
CA ASN A 685 29.12 -21.34 2.18
C ASN A 685 28.19 -20.10 2.27
N SER A 686 26.98 -20.32 2.79
CA SER A 686 25.93 -19.27 2.85
C SER A 686 26.32 -18.09 3.72
N LEU A 687 27.05 -18.33 4.86
CA LEU A 687 27.55 -17.24 5.69
C LEU A 687 28.64 -16.44 4.95
N GLY A 688 29.57 -17.12 4.27
CA GLY A 688 30.56 -16.45 3.44
C GLY A 688 29.94 -15.61 2.33
N LEU A 689 28.88 -16.12 1.68
CA LEU A 689 28.11 -15.40 0.69
C LEU A 689 27.48 -14.13 1.29
N TYR A 690 26.83 -14.24 2.46
CA TYR A 690 26.27 -13.08 3.13
C TYR A 690 27.33 -12.02 3.46
N LEU A 691 28.46 -12.43 4.04
CA LEU A 691 29.57 -11.52 4.37
C LEU A 691 30.11 -10.81 3.13
N HIS A 692 30.19 -11.51 2.00
CA HIS A 692 30.59 -10.91 0.72
C HIS A 692 29.55 -9.89 0.20
N LEU A 693 28.25 -10.22 0.25
CA LEU A 693 27.19 -9.28 -0.10
C LEU A 693 27.24 -8.02 0.77
N ARG A 694 27.44 -8.20 2.07
CA ARG A 694 27.59 -7.12 3.05
C ARG A 694 28.71 -6.15 2.72
N GLU A 695 29.85 -6.67 2.27
CA GLU A 695 31.02 -5.87 1.90
C GLU A 695 30.89 -5.19 0.53
N ARG A 696 30.28 -5.88 -0.45
CA ARG A 696 30.21 -5.40 -1.83
C ARG A 696 28.95 -4.59 -2.12
N ASN A 697 27.87 -4.83 -1.41
CA ASN A 697 26.58 -4.15 -1.56
C ASN A 697 26.04 -3.78 -0.17
N PRO A 698 26.71 -2.89 0.56
CA PRO A 698 26.28 -2.47 1.88
C PRO A 698 24.87 -1.85 1.81
N ALA A 699 24.01 -2.22 2.74
CA ALA A 699 22.61 -1.78 2.76
C ALA A 699 22.15 -1.48 4.19
N PRO A 700 21.26 -0.48 4.39
CA PRO A 700 20.83 -0.07 5.71
C PRO A 700 19.91 -1.08 6.42
N TYR A 701 19.27 -1.98 5.71
CA TYR A 701 18.38 -3.01 6.24
C TYR A 701 18.78 -4.40 5.74
N ALA A 702 20.08 -4.70 5.83
CA ALA A 702 20.61 -6.02 5.52
C ALA A 702 20.19 -7.04 6.59
N ALA A 703 20.11 -8.32 6.22
CA ALA A 703 19.76 -9.37 7.15
C ALA A 703 20.35 -10.72 6.74
N TRP A 704 20.79 -11.47 7.75
CA TRP A 704 21.09 -12.88 7.71
C TRP A 704 20.07 -13.64 8.55
N LEU A 705 19.40 -14.62 7.97
CA LEU A 705 18.51 -15.54 8.70
C LEU A 705 18.80 -16.97 8.26
N ASN A 706 19.08 -17.84 9.21
CA ASN A 706 19.34 -19.25 8.94
C ASN A 706 18.37 -20.13 9.75
N PHE A 707 17.32 -20.60 9.12
CA PHE A 707 16.35 -21.55 9.66
C PHE A 707 16.77 -22.99 9.27
N SER A 708 17.78 -23.51 9.95
CA SER A 708 18.44 -24.79 9.59
C SER A 708 17.45 -25.95 9.54
N ASN A 709 16.44 -25.97 10.43
CA ASN A 709 15.41 -27.00 10.48
C ASN A 709 14.41 -26.94 9.32
N GLN A 710 14.44 -25.87 8.52
CA GLN A 710 13.67 -25.69 7.30
C GLN A 710 14.55 -25.74 6.03
N ASP A 711 15.83 -26.09 6.18
CA ASP A 711 16.84 -25.99 5.11
C ASP A 711 16.77 -24.63 4.35
N LEU A 712 16.53 -23.56 5.12
CA LEU A 712 16.29 -22.22 4.59
C LEU A 712 17.28 -21.22 5.14
N CYS A 713 18.03 -20.59 4.23
CA CYS A 713 18.93 -19.49 4.56
C CYS A 713 18.60 -18.26 3.68
N ILE A 714 18.56 -17.08 4.29
CA ILE A 714 18.23 -15.81 3.63
C ILE A 714 19.42 -14.86 3.79
N CYS A 715 19.99 -14.41 2.66
CA CYS A 715 21.06 -13.41 2.59
C CYS A 715 20.49 -12.15 1.95
N CYS A 716 20.06 -11.23 2.77
CA CYS A 716 19.35 -10.00 2.37
C CYS A 716 20.26 -8.77 2.41
N SER A 717 20.22 -7.95 1.35
CA SER A 717 20.93 -6.66 1.24
C SER A 717 19.94 -5.57 0.81
N SER A 718 18.85 -5.43 1.56
CA SER A 718 17.76 -4.49 1.24
C SER A 718 18.11 -3.05 1.60
N PRO A 719 17.91 -2.09 0.66
CA PRO A 719 18.04 -0.67 0.96
C PRO A 719 16.76 -0.04 1.55
N GLU A 720 15.60 -0.73 1.51
CA GLU A 720 14.28 -0.12 1.71
C GLU A 720 13.63 -0.55 3.02
N ARG A 721 13.19 0.44 3.84
CA ARG A 721 12.31 0.19 5.00
C ARG A 721 10.86 0.08 4.51
N PHE A 722 10.22 -1.03 4.85
CA PHE A 722 8.79 -1.22 4.63
C PHE A 722 7.98 -0.39 5.62
N LEU A 723 8.08 -0.72 6.90
CA LEU A 723 7.30 -0.08 7.96
C LEU A 723 8.00 -0.22 9.31
N LYS A 724 7.98 0.85 10.12
CA LYS A 724 8.47 0.89 11.50
C LYS A 724 7.39 1.44 12.42
N LEU A 725 7.25 0.86 13.61
CA LEU A 725 6.49 1.42 14.75
C LEU A 725 7.44 1.62 15.93
N ASP A 726 7.57 2.85 16.39
CA ASP A 726 8.38 3.18 17.56
C ASP A 726 7.57 3.12 18.88
N ARG A 727 8.26 3.24 20.02
CA ARG A 727 7.67 3.29 21.37
C ARG A 727 6.67 4.43 21.57
N ASN A 728 6.78 5.50 20.81
CA ASN A 728 5.87 6.64 20.86
C ASN A 728 4.58 6.39 20.04
N GLY A 729 4.44 5.22 19.40
CA GLY A 729 3.33 4.90 18.53
C GLY A 729 3.39 5.63 17.18
N MET A 730 4.57 6.08 16.75
CA MET A 730 4.77 6.69 15.44
C MET A 730 5.06 5.61 14.40
N LEU A 731 4.21 5.52 13.39
CA LEU A 731 4.44 4.73 12.18
C LEU A 731 5.27 5.52 11.20
N GLU A 732 6.25 4.85 10.57
CA GLU A 732 7.10 5.44 9.52
C GLU A 732 7.29 4.46 8.37
N ALA A 733 7.06 4.91 7.13
CA ALA A 733 7.40 4.24 5.89
C ALA A 733 8.42 5.06 5.08
N LYS A 734 9.37 4.38 4.41
CA LYS A 734 10.42 5.04 3.59
C LYS A 734 10.57 4.38 2.22
N PRO A 735 9.66 4.66 1.28
CA PRO A 735 9.77 4.13 -0.08
C PRO A 735 10.96 4.75 -0.82
N ILE A 736 11.59 3.92 -1.65
CA ILE A 736 12.66 4.29 -2.57
C ILE A 736 12.17 4.12 -4.00
N LYS A 737 12.31 5.16 -4.83
CA LYS A 737 12.11 5.11 -6.28
C LYS A 737 13.19 5.93 -6.97
N GLY A 738 13.75 5.36 -8.02
CA GLY A 738 14.88 5.97 -8.71
C GLY A 738 16.23 5.73 -8.00
N THR A 739 17.17 5.20 -8.73
CA THR A 739 18.55 4.94 -8.25
C THR A 739 19.54 5.19 -9.38
N ILE A 740 20.61 5.90 -9.08
CA ILE A 740 21.67 6.16 -10.04
C ILE A 740 23.04 5.88 -9.38
N ALA A 741 24.01 5.37 -10.14
CA ALA A 741 25.34 5.13 -9.63
C ALA A 741 26.05 6.44 -9.25
N ARG A 742 27.01 6.34 -8.31
CA ARG A 742 27.91 7.45 -7.94
C ARG A 742 28.80 7.86 -9.11
N GLY A 743 29.10 9.14 -9.23
CA GLY A 743 30.04 9.66 -10.21
C GLY A 743 31.50 9.34 -9.88
N ALA A 744 32.34 9.27 -10.91
CA ALA A 744 33.78 9.05 -10.74
C ALA A 744 34.51 10.29 -10.21
N THR A 745 34.00 11.48 -10.49
CA THR A 745 34.49 12.76 -9.97
C THR A 745 33.38 13.43 -9.16
N LYS A 746 33.73 14.41 -8.34
CA LYS A 746 32.78 15.16 -7.52
C LYS A 746 31.75 15.93 -8.35
N GLU A 747 32.18 16.45 -9.49
CA GLU A 747 31.37 17.20 -10.46
C GLU A 747 30.39 16.23 -11.17
N ASP A 748 30.86 15.05 -11.58
CA ASP A 748 30.01 14.01 -12.17
C ASP A 748 28.98 13.49 -11.16
N ASP A 749 29.42 13.31 -9.91
CA ASP A 749 28.57 12.82 -8.82
C ASP A 749 27.38 13.77 -8.56
N GLU A 750 27.67 15.07 -8.45
CA GLU A 750 26.62 16.10 -8.27
C GLU A 750 25.71 16.21 -9.50
N ARG A 751 26.25 16.11 -10.73
CA ARG A 751 25.45 16.09 -11.97
C ARG A 751 24.50 14.88 -12.00
N LEU A 752 24.97 13.70 -11.58
CA LEU A 752 24.12 12.50 -11.54
C LEU A 752 23.05 12.61 -10.46
N LYS A 753 23.38 13.18 -9.31
CA LYS A 753 22.43 13.46 -8.23
C LYS A 753 21.31 14.42 -8.71
N LEU A 754 21.67 15.51 -9.37
CA LEU A 754 20.69 16.46 -9.97
C LEU A 754 19.87 15.80 -11.07
N LYS A 755 20.47 14.93 -11.90
CA LYS A 755 19.74 14.19 -12.92
C LYS A 755 18.66 13.33 -12.31
N LEU A 756 18.93 12.64 -11.21
CA LEU A 756 17.94 11.85 -10.48
C LEU A 756 16.87 12.75 -9.87
N GLN A 757 17.27 13.83 -9.22
CA GLN A 757 16.36 14.76 -8.55
C GLN A 757 15.30 15.35 -9.49
N PHE A 758 15.67 15.60 -10.75
CA PHE A 758 14.79 16.19 -11.77
C PHE A 758 14.26 15.18 -12.79
N SER A 759 14.40 13.88 -12.52
CA SER A 759 13.83 12.84 -13.39
C SER A 759 12.30 12.80 -13.26
N GLU A 760 11.60 13.16 -14.32
CA GLU A 760 10.13 13.17 -14.34
C GLU A 760 9.53 11.78 -14.06
N LYS A 761 10.13 10.71 -14.62
CA LYS A 761 9.71 9.31 -14.38
C LYS A 761 9.84 8.95 -12.92
N ASP A 762 11.04 9.16 -12.33
CA ASP A 762 11.31 8.77 -10.94
C ASP A 762 10.48 9.59 -9.94
N GLN A 763 10.26 10.88 -10.21
CA GLN A 763 9.36 11.72 -9.40
C GLN A 763 7.91 11.23 -9.46
N ALA A 764 7.41 10.90 -10.65
CA ALA A 764 6.05 10.40 -10.84
C ALA A 764 5.83 9.06 -10.12
N GLU A 765 6.77 8.11 -10.25
CA GLU A 765 6.74 6.84 -9.55
C GLU A 765 6.80 7.01 -8.03
N ASN A 766 7.70 7.88 -7.53
CA ASN A 766 7.82 8.15 -6.10
C ASN A 766 6.52 8.73 -5.55
N LEU A 767 5.91 9.70 -6.24
CA LEU A 767 4.67 10.35 -5.82
C LEU A 767 3.50 9.37 -5.72
N MET A 768 3.34 8.48 -6.72
CA MET A 768 2.30 7.44 -6.68
C MET A 768 2.40 6.57 -5.43
N ILE A 769 3.61 6.13 -5.09
CA ILE A 769 3.84 5.27 -3.92
C ILE A 769 3.73 6.06 -2.61
N VAL A 770 4.13 7.32 -2.57
CA VAL A 770 3.92 8.18 -1.39
C VAL A 770 2.44 8.32 -1.08
N ASP A 771 1.62 8.65 -2.09
CA ASP A 771 0.17 8.79 -1.90
C ASP A 771 -0.51 7.47 -1.53
N LEU A 772 -0.05 6.33 -2.09
CA LEU A 772 -0.50 5.00 -1.70
C LEU A 772 -0.16 4.68 -0.24
N LEU A 773 1.07 4.94 0.21
CA LEU A 773 1.47 4.68 1.60
C LEU A 773 0.79 5.65 2.58
N ARG A 774 0.51 6.90 2.19
CA ARG A 774 -0.34 7.81 2.96
C ARG A 774 -1.74 7.22 3.17
N ASN A 775 -2.31 6.63 2.14
CA ASN A 775 -3.59 5.91 2.22
C ASN A 775 -3.50 4.71 3.17
N ASP A 776 -2.46 3.87 3.05
CA ASP A 776 -2.30 2.70 3.91
C ASP A 776 -2.16 3.09 5.40
N LEU A 777 -1.34 4.10 5.69
CA LEU A 777 -1.20 4.64 7.05
C LEU A 777 -2.50 5.34 7.51
N GLY A 778 -3.21 6.01 6.60
CA GLY A 778 -4.48 6.69 6.88
C GLY A 778 -5.57 5.78 7.44
N ARG A 779 -5.48 4.48 7.18
CA ARG A 779 -6.42 3.46 7.68
C ARG A 779 -6.23 3.13 9.17
N VAL A 780 -5.02 3.31 9.68
CA VAL A 780 -4.61 2.87 11.03
C VAL A 780 -4.05 4.00 11.91
N CYS A 781 -3.91 5.19 11.36
CA CYS A 781 -3.43 6.38 12.06
C CYS A 781 -4.55 7.33 12.46
N GLU A 782 -4.27 8.13 13.48
CA GLU A 782 -5.18 9.18 13.93
C GLU A 782 -5.53 10.13 12.77
N PRO A 783 -6.80 10.56 12.65
CA PRO A 783 -7.23 11.49 11.63
C PRO A 783 -6.40 12.79 11.64
N GLY A 784 -5.86 13.15 10.48
CA GLY A 784 -5.00 14.34 10.30
C GLY A 784 -3.56 14.18 10.77
N SER A 785 -3.15 13.01 11.29
CA SER A 785 -1.77 12.78 11.75
C SER A 785 -0.81 12.34 10.62
N VAL A 786 -1.35 11.85 9.50
CA VAL A 786 -0.52 11.37 8.38
C VAL A 786 0.08 12.55 7.62
N HIS A 787 1.41 12.60 7.57
CA HIS A 787 2.17 13.67 6.92
C HIS A 787 3.44 13.15 6.25
N VAL A 788 4.03 13.95 5.36
CA VAL A 788 5.24 13.64 4.59
C VAL A 788 6.33 14.64 4.97
N PRO A 789 7.16 14.37 5.98
CA PRO A 789 8.21 15.30 6.42
C PRO A 789 9.33 15.48 5.38
N ARG A 790 9.55 14.49 4.51
CA ARG A 790 10.50 14.56 3.40
C ARG A 790 9.87 13.94 2.16
N LEU A 791 9.84 14.70 1.06
CA LEU A 791 9.29 14.30 -0.22
C LEU A 791 10.38 14.33 -1.28
N MET A 792 10.69 13.19 -1.90
CA MET A 792 11.65 13.06 -3.02
C MET A 792 13.07 13.58 -2.71
N ASP A 793 13.55 13.40 -1.48
CA ASP A 793 14.92 13.73 -1.12
C ASP A 793 15.89 12.77 -1.81
N VAL A 794 16.99 13.29 -2.38
CA VAL A 794 18.03 12.43 -2.94
C VAL A 794 19.09 12.16 -1.88
N GLU A 795 19.14 10.90 -1.47
CA GLU A 795 20.08 10.42 -0.48
C GLU A 795 21.25 9.71 -1.14
N SER A 796 22.48 10.02 -0.67
CA SER A 796 23.72 9.45 -1.21
C SER A 796 24.22 8.29 -0.34
N TYR A 797 24.53 7.17 -0.96
CA TYR A 797 25.16 6.01 -0.35
C TYR A 797 26.56 5.77 -0.95
N ALA A 798 27.30 4.83 -0.40
CA ALA A 798 28.65 4.52 -0.87
C ALA A 798 28.72 4.25 -2.39
N THR A 799 27.71 3.60 -2.98
CA THR A 799 27.73 3.17 -4.37
C THR A 799 26.67 3.83 -5.26
N VAL A 800 25.65 4.44 -4.68
CA VAL A 800 24.49 4.97 -5.40
C VAL A 800 23.93 6.24 -4.76
N HIS A 801 23.21 7.04 -5.56
CA HIS A 801 22.19 7.99 -5.09
C HIS A 801 20.82 7.38 -5.25
N THR A 802 19.92 7.61 -4.30
CA THR A 802 18.53 7.14 -4.36
C THR A 802 17.54 8.26 -4.01
N MET A 803 16.39 8.29 -4.66
CA MET A 803 15.31 9.19 -4.31
C MET A 803 14.41 8.52 -3.26
N VAL A 804 14.25 9.16 -2.11
CA VAL A 804 13.57 8.62 -0.93
C VAL A 804 12.53 9.60 -0.41
N SER A 805 11.35 9.12 -0.08
CA SER A 805 10.36 9.89 0.68
C SER A 805 10.18 9.31 2.07
N THR A 806 9.65 10.11 3.00
CA THR A 806 9.34 9.64 4.37
C THR A 806 7.90 10.00 4.67
N ILE A 807 7.10 8.99 5.05
CA ILE A 807 5.71 9.15 5.45
C ILE A 807 5.61 8.76 6.93
N ARG A 808 4.92 9.58 7.72
CA ARG A 808 4.68 9.33 9.15
C ARG A 808 3.23 9.50 9.52
N GLY A 809 2.78 8.76 10.56
CA GLY A 809 1.47 8.91 11.14
C GLY A 809 1.44 8.36 12.56
N LYS A 810 0.61 8.95 13.43
CA LYS A 810 0.39 8.48 14.79
C LYS A 810 -0.63 7.35 14.77
N LYS A 811 -0.24 6.16 15.25
CA LYS A 811 -1.10 4.99 15.34
C LYS A 811 -2.31 5.25 16.26
N LEU A 812 -3.50 4.81 15.85
CA LEU A 812 -4.69 4.80 16.72
C LEU A 812 -4.46 3.90 17.94
N SER A 813 -4.92 4.33 19.11
CA SER A 813 -4.67 3.64 20.38
C SER A 813 -5.21 2.21 20.45
N TYR A 814 -6.34 1.96 19.78
CA TYR A 814 -7.00 0.64 19.76
C TYR A 814 -6.52 -0.29 18.64
N VAL A 815 -5.65 0.17 17.75
CA VAL A 815 -5.06 -0.62 16.65
C VAL A 815 -3.79 -1.30 17.16
N SER A 816 -3.61 -2.58 16.88
CA SER A 816 -2.41 -3.31 17.28
C SER A 816 -1.23 -3.07 16.33
N ALA A 817 -0.03 -3.47 16.74
CA ALA A 817 1.16 -3.45 15.88
C ALA A 817 0.97 -4.30 14.61
N VAL A 818 0.37 -5.49 14.75
CA VAL A 818 0.13 -6.40 13.63
C VAL A 818 -0.92 -5.84 12.67
N ASP A 819 -1.96 -5.15 13.18
CA ASP A 819 -2.96 -4.51 12.32
C ASP A 819 -2.34 -3.39 11.47
N CYS A 820 -1.34 -2.68 11.99
CA CYS A 820 -0.59 -1.68 11.22
C CYS A 820 0.16 -2.31 10.05
N VAL A 821 0.82 -3.44 10.28
CA VAL A 821 1.50 -4.19 9.22
C VAL A 821 0.47 -4.72 8.21
N LYS A 822 -0.61 -5.32 8.68
CA LYS A 822 -1.68 -5.87 7.82
C LYS A 822 -2.32 -4.80 6.92
N ALA A 823 -2.50 -3.57 7.41
CA ALA A 823 -3.06 -2.47 6.63
C ALA A 823 -2.16 -2.02 5.46
N ALA A 824 -0.83 -2.13 5.62
CA ALA A 824 0.15 -1.72 4.63
C ALA A 824 0.68 -2.88 3.76
N PHE A 825 0.51 -4.14 4.20
CA PHE A 825 1.04 -5.33 3.52
C PHE A 825 0.16 -5.80 2.34
N PRO A 826 0.76 -6.24 1.21
CA PRO A 826 2.18 -6.14 0.87
C PRO A 826 2.62 -4.70 0.60
N GLY A 827 3.94 -4.45 0.63
CA GLY A 827 4.48 -3.10 0.42
C GLY A 827 4.06 -2.49 -0.92
N GLY A 828 3.60 -1.22 -0.90
CA GLY A 828 3.10 -0.53 -2.09
C GLY A 828 4.12 -0.45 -3.23
N SER A 829 5.41 -0.26 -2.92
CA SER A 829 6.50 -0.22 -3.90
C SER A 829 6.69 -1.54 -4.67
N MET A 830 6.12 -2.66 -4.16
CA MET A 830 6.23 -4.00 -4.74
C MET A 830 4.91 -4.51 -5.35
N THR A 831 3.84 -3.71 -5.34
CA THR A 831 2.53 -4.09 -5.88
C THR A 831 2.14 -3.23 -7.08
N GLY A 832 1.94 -1.98 -6.88
CA GLY A 832 1.42 -1.02 -7.84
C GLY A 832 0.22 -0.24 -7.28
N ALA A 833 -0.37 0.60 -8.09
CA ALA A 833 -1.49 1.46 -7.73
C ALA A 833 -2.58 1.46 -8.81
N PRO A 834 -3.88 1.25 -8.48
CA PRO A 834 -4.44 0.85 -7.18
C PRO A 834 -4.00 -0.54 -6.74
N LYS A 835 -3.68 -0.71 -5.44
CA LYS A 835 -2.98 -1.88 -4.90
C LYS A 835 -3.71 -3.20 -5.19
N LEU A 836 -4.99 -3.30 -4.87
CA LEU A 836 -5.77 -4.53 -5.04
C LEU A 836 -5.83 -4.95 -6.51
N ARG A 837 -6.22 -4.02 -7.39
CA ARG A 837 -6.34 -4.29 -8.82
C ARG A 837 -5.00 -4.66 -9.46
N SER A 838 -3.93 -3.97 -9.07
CA SER A 838 -2.57 -4.28 -9.54
C SER A 838 -2.14 -5.70 -9.15
N MET A 839 -2.44 -6.14 -7.91
CA MET A 839 -2.12 -7.51 -7.47
C MET A 839 -2.89 -8.58 -8.25
N GLU A 840 -4.17 -8.36 -8.58
CA GLU A 840 -4.96 -9.28 -9.41
C GLU A 840 -4.36 -9.42 -10.82
N LEU A 841 -3.99 -8.30 -11.44
CA LEU A 841 -3.38 -8.27 -12.77
C LEU A 841 -2.03 -8.99 -12.75
N LEU A 842 -1.17 -8.68 -11.77
CA LEU A 842 0.15 -9.30 -11.62
C LEU A 842 0.05 -10.82 -11.35
N ASP A 843 -0.90 -11.27 -10.53
CA ASP A 843 -1.15 -12.69 -10.30
C ASP A 843 -1.50 -13.44 -11.59
N SER A 844 -2.10 -12.73 -12.57
CA SER A 844 -2.40 -13.27 -13.89
C SER A 844 -1.20 -13.33 -14.84
N LEU A 845 -0.21 -12.45 -14.64
CA LEU A 845 0.96 -12.30 -15.53
C LEU A 845 2.17 -13.09 -15.04
N GLU A 846 2.40 -13.14 -13.71
CA GLU A 846 3.57 -13.79 -13.14
C GLU A 846 3.46 -15.32 -13.25
N SER A 847 4.58 -15.99 -13.55
CA SER A 847 4.62 -17.43 -13.81
C SER A 847 4.93 -18.29 -12.59
N CYS A 848 5.28 -17.66 -11.45
CA CYS A 848 5.59 -18.35 -10.20
C CYS A 848 5.21 -17.49 -9.00
N SER A 849 5.09 -18.14 -7.82
CA SER A 849 4.97 -17.44 -6.54
C SER A 849 6.18 -16.58 -6.27
N ARG A 850 5.99 -15.42 -5.68
CA ARG A 850 7.09 -14.57 -5.20
C ARG A 850 7.74 -15.13 -3.93
N GLY A 851 6.99 -15.87 -3.11
CA GLY A 851 7.46 -16.45 -1.85
C GLY A 851 7.97 -15.38 -0.90
N ILE A 852 9.23 -15.48 -0.47
CA ILE A 852 9.87 -14.53 0.44
C ILE A 852 10.16 -13.18 -0.25
N TYR A 853 10.49 -13.20 -1.53
CA TYR A 853 10.73 -11.99 -2.32
C TYR A 853 9.49 -11.08 -2.35
N SER A 854 9.66 -9.77 -2.25
CA SER A 854 8.59 -8.77 -2.11
C SER A 854 7.80 -8.83 -0.79
N GLY A 855 8.14 -9.74 0.12
CA GLY A 855 7.67 -9.75 1.50
C GLY A 855 8.48 -8.80 2.38
N CYS A 856 8.52 -9.06 3.69
CA CYS A 856 9.29 -8.25 4.64
C CYS A 856 10.11 -9.11 5.62
N ILE A 857 11.26 -8.59 6.05
CA ILE A 857 12.13 -9.15 7.09
C ILE A 857 12.32 -8.10 8.18
N GLY A 858 12.35 -8.55 9.44
CA GLY A 858 12.67 -7.70 10.58
C GLY A 858 12.23 -8.30 11.89
N PHE A 859 11.81 -7.45 12.82
CA PHE A 859 11.42 -7.88 14.16
C PHE A 859 10.04 -7.34 14.58
N PHE A 860 9.40 -8.06 15.48
CA PHE A 860 8.29 -7.63 16.34
C PHE A 860 8.73 -7.81 17.78
N SER A 861 8.98 -6.72 18.48
CA SER A 861 9.35 -6.76 19.90
C SER A 861 8.13 -7.11 20.76
N TYR A 862 8.37 -7.74 21.91
CA TYR A 862 7.29 -8.09 22.83
C TYR A 862 6.56 -6.87 23.42
N ASP A 863 7.13 -5.68 23.35
CA ASP A 863 6.53 -4.40 23.67
C ASP A 863 5.72 -3.78 22.52
N GLN A 864 5.49 -4.56 21.44
CA GLN A 864 4.72 -4.22 20.24
C GLN A 864 5.38 -3.19 19.31
N THR A 865 6.65 -2.83 19.51
CA THR A 865 7.40 -2.11 18.48
C THR A 865 7.83 -3.05 17.36
N PHE A 866 8.07 -2.53 16.16
CA PHE A 866 8.60 -3.31 15.04
C PHE A 866 9.39 -2.44 14.06
N ASP A 867 10.31 -3.07 13.32
CA ASP A 867 10.98 -2.49 12.15
C ASP A 867 11.17 -3.57 11.07
N LEU A 868 10.59 -3.35 9.90
CA LEU A 868 10.51 -4.29 8.79
C LEU A 868 11.06 -3.67 7.52
N ASN A 869 11.87 -4.42 6.77
CA ASN A 869 12.33 -4.05 5.44
C ASN A 869 11.44 -4.63 4.33
N ILE A 870 11.65 -4.22 3.08
CA ILE A 870 11.15 -4.91 1.88
C ILE A 870 12.20 -5.93 1.44
N VAL A 871 11.79 -7.17 1.14
CA VAL A 871 12.71 -8.22 0.67
C VAL A 871 13.01 -8.05 -0.82
N ILE A 872 14.09 -7.31 -1.09
CA ILE A 872 14.69 -7.11 -2.42
C ILE A 872 16.21 -7.29 -2.34
N ARG A 873 16.90 -7.48 -3.46
CA ARG A 873 18.36 -7.68 -3.49
C ARG A 873 18.83 -8.82 -2.57
N THR A 874 18.06 -9.91 -2.57
CA THR A 874 18.16 -11.02 -1.61
C THR A 874 18.44 -12.33 -2.34
N VAL A 875 19.34 -13.15 -1.77
CA VAL A 875 19.52 -14.55 -2.15
C VAL A 875 18.78 -15.41 -1.13
N ILE A 876 17.90 -16.28 -1.60
CA ILE A 876 17.19 -17.28 -0.82
C ILE A 876 17.76 -18.65 -1.18
N ILE A 877 18.27 -19.37 -0.19
CA ILE A 877 18.84 -20.70 -0.33
C ILE A 877 17.88 -21.66 0.35
N HIS A 878 17.32 -22.61 -0.41
CA HIS A 878 16.35 -23.57 0.09
C HIS A 878 16.44 -24.87 -0.72
N GLU A 879 16.52 -26.01 -0.03
CA GLU A 879 16.54 -27.35 -0.64
C GLU A 879 17.56 -27.49 -1.80
N GLY A 880 18.79 -26.99 -1.62
CA GLY A 880 19.84 -27.08 -2.64
C GLY A 880 19.67 -26.16 -3.86
N GLU A 881 18.80 -25.18 -3.77
CA GLU A 881 18.58 -24.16 -4.81
C GLU A 881 18.84 -22.75 -4.26
N ALA A 882 19.52 -21.92 -5.02
CA ALA A 882 19.59 -20.47 -4.79
C ALA A 882 18.60 -19.76 -5.71
N SER A 883 17.71 -18.96 -5.15
CA SER A 883 16.73 -18.16 -5.88
C SER A 883 16.90 -16.66 -5.59
N ILE A 884 16.69 -15.84 -6.62
CA ILE A 884 16.80 -14.38 -6.57
C ILE A 884 15.59 -13.80 -7.31
N GLY A 885 14.78 -13.02 -6.60
CA GLY A 885 13.69 -12.26 -7.22
C GLY A 885 14.21 -10.94 -7.78
N ALA A 886 13.67 -10.54 -8.94
CA ALA A 886 13.95 -9.24 -9.57
C ALA A 886 12.76 -8.76 -10.40
N GLY A 887 12.65 -7.46 -10.62
CA GLY A 887 11.58 -6.84 -11.37
C GLY A 887 11.65 -5.32 -11.33
N GLY A 888 10.65 -4.67 -11.92
CA GLY A 888 10.55 -3.22 -11.98
C GLY A 888 9.10 -2.74 -11.96
N ALA A 889 8.93 -1.45 -11.67
CA ALA A 889 7.67 -0.76 -11.75
C ALA A 889 7.41 -0.34 -13.20
N ILE A 890 6.34 -0.86 -13.78
CA ILE A 890 5.92 -0.51 -15.15
C ILE A 890 4.93 0.65 -15.03
N VAL A 891 5.26 1.76 -15.65
CA VAL A 891 4.45 2.98 -15.72
C VAL A 891 4.23 3.39 -17.18
N ALA A 892 3.34 4.36 -17.43
CA ALA A 892 3.02 4.81 -18.79
C ALA A 892 4.24 5.26 -19.62
N LEU A 893 5.32 5.67 -18.96
CA LEU A 893 6.58 6.12 -19.61
C LEU A 893 7.61 4.99 -19.76
N SER A 894 7.30 3.77 -19.33
CA SER A 894 8.23 2.63 -19.40
C SER A 894 8.49 2.17 -20.84
N ASN A 895 9.75 1.85 -21.12
CA ASN A 895 10.16 1.18 -22.35
C ASN A 895 10.38 -0.31 -22.06
N PRO A 896 9.76 -1.26 -22.80
CA PRO A 896 9.85 -2.69 -22.50
C PRO A 896 11.27 -3.27 -22.48
N GLU A 897 12.14 -2.79 -23.34
CA GLU A 897 13.54 -3.23 -23.39
C GLU A 897 14.33 -2.73 -22.19
N ASP A 898 14.16 -1.45 -21.83
CA ASP A 898 14.86 -0.84 -20.70
C ASP A 898 14.41 -1.49 -19.38
N GLU A 899 13.12 -1.82 -19.23
CA GLU A 899 12.59 -2.53 -18.05
C GLU A 899 13.17 -3.95 -17.91
N TYR A 900 13.38 -4.66 -19.01
CA TYR A 900 14.06 -5.95 -18.98
C TYR A 900 15.53 -5.81 -18.54
N GLU A 901 16.27 -4.85 -19.09
CA GLU A 901 17.67 -4.60 -18.72
C GLU A 901 17.79 -4.16 -17.23
N GLU A 902 16.85 -3.37 -16.73
CA GLU A 902 16.78 -2.97 -15.33
C GLU A 902 16.53 -4.19 -14.41
N MET A 903 15.63 -5.09 -14.78
CA MET A 903 15.38 -6.35 -14.05
C MET A 903 16.66 -7.19 -13.97
N ILE A 904 17.37 -7.35 -15.07
CA ILE A 904 18.66 -8.06 -15.13
C ILE A 904 19.70 -7.37 -14.23
N LEU A 905 19.82 -6.05 -14.32
CA LEU A 905 20.76 -5.27 -13.51
C LEU A 905 20.52 -5.47 -11.99
N LYS A 906 19.25 -5.45 -11.57
CA LYS A 906 18.85 -5.64 -10.17
C LYS A 906 19.22 -7.03 -9.62
N SER A 907 19.29 -8.04 -10.47
CA SER A 907 19.66 -9.41 -10.10
C SER A 907 21.17 -9.66 -10.05
N GLN A 908 21.98 -8.78 -10.66
CA GLN A 908 23.41 -9.05 -10.88
C GLN A 908 24.26 -9.18 -9.60
N ALA A 909 24.09 -8.27 -8.62
CA ALA A 909 24.91 -8.29 -7.42
C ALA A 909 24.69 -9.58 -6.58
N PRO A 910 23.45 -9.99 -6.29
CA PRO A 910 23.17 -11.26 -5.65
C PRO A 910 23.66 -12.48 -6.46
N ALA A 911 23.46 -12.51 -7.78
CA ALA A 911 23.87 -13.63 -8.61
C ALA A 911 25.41 -13.81 -8.67
N LYS A 912 26.16 -12.71 -8.76
CA LYS A 912 27.63 -12.74 -8.71
C LYS A 912 28.15 -13.30 -7.37
N ALA A 913 27.50 -12.94 -6.28
CA ALA A 913 27.86 -13.47 -4.96
C ALA A 913 27.67 -14.99 -4.88
N VAL A 914 26.56 -15.53 -5.39
CA VAL A 914 26.32 -17.00 -5.44
C VAL A 914 27.41 -17.70 -6.25
N VAL A 915 27.73 -17.22 -7.44
CA VAL A 915 28.75 -17.83 -8.31
C VAL A 915 30.15 -17.81 -7.68
N HIS A 916 30.45 -16.80 -6.86
CA HIS A 916 31.73 -16.67 -6.18
C HIS A 916 31.91 -17.69 -5.04
N PHE A 917 30.82 -18.09 -4.36
CA PHE A 917 30.85 -18.97 -3.17
C PHE A 917 30.41 -20.42 -3.43
N GLU A 918 30.03 -20.75 -4.63
CA GLU A 918 29.83 -22.13 -5.11
C GLU A 918 31.18 -22.74 -5.51
#